data_9c78096c2c064395df1b433560ba89fd
#
_entry.id   9c78096c2c064395df1b433560ba89fd
#
_cell.length_a   1.000
_cell.length_b   1.000
_cell.length_c   1.000
_cell.angle_alpha   90.00
_cell.angle_beta   90.00
_cell.angle_gamma   90.00
#
_symmetry.space_group_name_H-M   'P 1'
#
loop_
_entity.id
_entity.type
_entity.pdbx_description
1 polymer ?
#
loop_
_entity_poly.entity_id
_entity_poly.type
_entity_poly.pdbx_seq_one_letter_code
_entity_poly.pdbx_strand_id
1 'polypeptide(L)'
;MTFPPRPFKLSVIACAICYANLTYAQDTDVQSLQTIQVKASNAEQSSEQTKAYNVKNSSSATKLNIEAKETPQTINVVTRQQIEDFGLTSTRDVLNNTPGVTVTNQETERTTYMARGFEISNILTDGVGFPLSGYNYNNTNPDTYFYDRVEVVKGADSLTNAFGDPSATINNIRKRPTQEFQASGGVSYGSWDTQRYEADVSGSILPSGKVRGRIMGYEQTGDSYLDRYSSEKNGFAGIVEADLTDTTLLTVGYSQEKNKPNANNWGALPLLDANGKQISYDRSYNPNPDWAHWDNETQNAFVELKQKINDQWAAKLTYNYLDSKHNSRLLYYYGYPKADGSGVSLTPWGGQEHQEQHAVDFNLEGTYKLFNREHEATLGYNYVRSSQHDNQSTGTINDTNVINSTTTNWGSWTPQSITWSDFTEAANYTQNIDSIYAATRLHLNEDLKLLLGANYVRAESKGESYGSPMEYSESKVSPYAGLTYNFTPEYTGYMSYTSIFRPQTGIDQNTNQALKPVEGKSYEMGVKSSWLDDRLTGTFSVFKTEQNNYPLRNSDGNPFNRKVPTSDLESQGVEVGLSGQINDNVNLAFSYAQFSIKDIKNGGEARTYNPNQTLNLLTTYTPSVLPKLKVGAGLQWQDAVKLYDSTANSTIKQDSYALVNLMASYEVNNHITLQANGNNIFDKKYLYSFPDGQGFYGPSANYTVAVKFKY
;
A
#
# COMPACT_ATOMS: atom_id res chain seq x y z
N MET A 1 -21.27 1.01 33.94
CA MET A 1 -22.53 1.54 33.34
C MET A 1 -22.83 0.64 32.16
N THR A 2 -23.97 -0.05 32.19
CA THR A 2 -24.42 -0.99 31.16
C THR A 2 -24.99 -0.20 30.00
N PHE A 3 -24.36 -0.23 28.85
CA PHE A 3 -24.93 0.31 27.60
C PHE A 3 -26.00 -0.64 27.07
N PRO A 4 -27.10 -0.14 26.52
CA PRO A 4 -28.15 -0.97 25.92
C PRO A 4 -27.63 -1.57 24.60
N PRO A 5 -28.04 -2.80 24.24
CA PRO A 5 -27.67 -3.41 22.98
C PRO A 5 -28.24 -2.62 21.80
N ARG A 6 -27.40 -2.23 20.87
CA ARG A 6 -27.81 -1.61 19.60
C ARG A 6 -28.64 -2.61 18.78
N PRO A 7 -29.74 -2.20 18.16
CA PRO A 7 -30.56 -3.11 17.37
C PRO A 7 -29.81 -3.59 16.11
N PHE A 8 -29.84 -4.89 15.91
CA PHE A 8 -29.36 -5.62 14.75
C PHE A 8 -30.07 -5.08 13.49
N LYS A 9 -29.39 -4.30 12.68
CA LYS A 9 -29.83 -3.99 11.32
C LYS A 9 -29.29 -5.09 10.40
N LEU A 10 -30.08 -6.16 10.20
CA LEU A 10 -29.88 -7.08 9.08
C LEU A 10 -30.13 -6.28 7.79
N SER A 11 -29.09 -5.80 7.19
CA SER A 11 -29.18 -5.11 5.92
C SER A 11 -29.29 -6.13 4.76
N VAL A 12 -29.87 -5.67 3.70
CA VAL A 12 -30.37 -6.28 2.46
C VAL A 12 -29.50 -7.39 1.81
N ILE A 13 -28.31 -7.67 2.30
CA ILE A 13 -27.39 -8.70 1.77
C ILE A 13 -27.91 -10.13 2.01
N ALA A 14 -28.71 -10.36 3.05
CA ALA A 14 -29.28 -11.69 3.34
C ALA A 14 -30.38 -12.13 2.34
N CYS A 15 -31.00 -11.20 1.61
CA CYS A 15 -32.09 -11.53 0.68
C CYS A 15 -31.64 -12.00 -0.69
N ALA A 16 -30.39 -11.75 -1.11
CA ALA A 16 -29.87 -12.16 -2.42
C ALA A 16 -29.52 -13.66 -2.47
N ILE A 17 -29.27 -14.30 -1.32
CA ILE A 17 -28.84 -15.71 -1.25
C ILE A 17 -30.05 -16.68 -1.32
N CYS A 18 -31.27 -16.23 -1.00
CA CYS A 18 -32.45 -17.09 -0.94
C CYS A 18 -33.18 -17.34 -2.27
N TYR A 19 -32.85 -16.62 -3.36
CA TYR A 19 -33.56 -16.77 -4.65
C TYR A 19 -32.82 -17.56 -5.73
N ALA A 20 -31.62 -18.11 -5.46
CA ALA A 20 -30.83 -18.85 -6.44
C ALA A 20 -31.07 -20.37 -6.50
N ASN A 21 -32.07 -20.89 -5.82
CA ASN A 21 -32.39 -22.32 -5.88
C ASN A 21 -33.65 -22.57 -6.68
N LEU A 22 -33.59 -22.62 -7.97
CA LEU A 22 -34.48 -23.38 -8.84
C LEU A 22 -34.08 -23.27 -10.32
N THR A 23 -33.09 -24.05 -10.74
CA THR A 23 -33.08 -24.63 -12.11
C THR A 23 -32.18 -25.87 -12.14
N TYR A 24 -32.79 -26.98 -12.43
CA TYR A 24 -32.12 -28.26 -12.67
C TYR A 24 -31.19 -28.15 -13.87
N ALA A 25 -29.91 -28.46 -13.69
CA ALA A 25 -28.98 -28.65 -14.81
C ALA A 25 -29.24 -30.07 -15.43
N GLN A 26 -29.66 -30.09 -16.66
CA GLN A 26 -29.53 -31.27 -17.49
C GLN A 26 -28.07 -31.37 -17.97
N ASP A 27 -27.47 -32.53 -17.77
CA ASP A 27 -26.20 -32.91 -18.38
C ASP A 27 -26.31 -32.81 -19.90
N THR A 28 -25.61 -31.90 -20.48
CA THR A 28 -25.23 -31.91 -21.90
C THR A 28 -23.72 -31.75 -21.96
N ASP A 29 -23.08 -32.73 -22.62
CA ASP A 29 -21.66 -32.70 -22.98
C ASP A 29 -21.30 -31.35 -23.62
N VAL A 30 -20.76 -30.45 -22.82
CA VAL A 30 -20.17 -29.22 -23.30
C VAL A 30 -18.72 -29.51 -23.64
N GLN A 31 -18.42 -29.64 -24.93
CA GLN A 31 -17.04 -29.51 -25.40
C GLN A 31 -16.49 -28.21 -24.84
N SER A 32 -15.48 -28.33 -23.99
CA SER A 32 -14.76 -27.17 -23.44
C SER A 32 -14.19 -26.35 -24.59
N LEU A 33 -14.84 -25.25 -24.91
CA LEU A 33 -14.25 -24.23 -25.77
C LEU A 33 -12.98 -23.72 -25.07
N GLN A 34 -11.86 -23.87 -25.78
CA GLN A 34 -10.55 -23.41 -25.28
C GLN A 34 -10.67 -21.93 -24.91
N THR A 35 -10.45 -21.65 -23.63
CA THR A 35 -10.31 -20.29 -23.11
C THR A 35 -9.41 -19.49 -24.05
N ILE A 36 -9.77 -18.25 -24.36
CA ILE A 36 -8.94 -17.34 -25.16
C ILE A 36 -7.59 -17.19 -24.44
N GLN A 37 -6.65 -18.03 -24.77
CA GLN A 37 -5.25 -17.78 -24.45
C GLN A 37 -4.77 -16.77 -25.46
N VAL A 38 -4.70 -15.51 -25.04
CA VAL A 38 -3.83 -14.54 -25.70
C VAL A 38 -2.41 -15.10 -25.56
N LYS A 39 -1.96 -15.81 -26.56
CA LYS A 39 -0.56 -16.24 -26.69
C LYS A 39 0.30 -15.04 -27.15
N ALA A 40 0.22 -13.94 -26.46
CA ALA A 40 1.34 -13.06 -26.26
C ALA A 40 1.72 -13.33 -24.82
N SER A 41 2.76 -14.14 -24.61
CA SER A 41 3.33 -14.50 -23.30
C SER A 41 2.32 -14.71 -22.15
N ASN A 42 2.24 -15.94 -21.66
CA ASN A 42 1.71 -16.40 -20.38
C ASN A 42 0.72 -15.44 -19.68
N ALA A 43 -0.58 -15.72 -19.76
CA ALA A 43 -1.58 -14.99 -18.97
C ALA A 43 -1.14 -14.89 -17.52
N GLU A 44 -1.20 -13.71 -16.95
CA GLU A 44 -0.87 -13.47 -15.54
C GLU A 44 -1.88 -14.23 -14.68
N GLN A 45 -1.42 -15.30 -14.04
CA GLN A 45 -2.32 -16.21 -13.30
C GLN A 45 -2.75 -15.55 -11.99
N SER A 46 -4.05 -15.61 -11.67
CA SER A 46 -4.59 -15.15 -10.40
C SER A 46 -4.01 -15.95 -9.24
N SER A 47 -3.51 -15.28 -8.21
CA SER A 47 -2.97 -15.93 -7.02
C SER A 47 -4.06 -16.61 -6.19
N GLU A 48 -5.30 -16.13 -6.28
CA GLU A 48 -6.49 -16.74 -5.68
C GLU A 48 -6.72 -18.17 -6.18
N GLN A 49 -6.46 -18.43 -7.47
CA GLN A 49 -6.65 -19.76 -8.08
C GLN A 49 -5.52 -20.72 -7.72
N THR A 50 -4.29 -20.23 -7.62
CA THR A 50 -3.13 -21.08 -7.33
C THR A 50 -3.03 -21.49 -5.87
N LYS A 51 -3.57 -20.70 -4.94
CA LYS A 51 -3.40 -20.85 -3.49
C LYS A 51 -1.92 -20.94 -3.05
N ALA A 52 -1.02 -20.41 -3.87
CA ALA A 52 0.41 -20.41 -3.62
C ALA A 52 0.83 -19.15 -2.86
N TYR A 53 2.03 -19.17 -2.25
CA TYR A 53 2.66 -18.03 -1.61
C TYR A 53 3.59 -17.26 -2.57
N ASN A 54 3.61 -17.62 -3.84
CA ASN A 54 4.38 -16.94 -4.88
C ASN A 54 3.58 -16.84 -6.18
N VAL A 55 4.06 -16.03 -7.11
CA VAL A 55 3.56 -15.93 -8.49
C VAL A 55 4.70 -16.18 -9.46
N LYS A 56 4.39 -16.75 -10.61
CA LYS A 56 5.38 -17.03 -11.65
C LYS A 56 5.75 -15.79 -12.45
N ASN A 57 4.76 -15.02 -12.85
CA ASN A 57 4.90 -13.86 -13.75
C ASN A 57 4.44 -12.57 -13.07
N SER A 58 5.04 -11.44 -13.49
CA SER A 58 4.61 -10.09 -13.12
C SER A 58 4.94 -9.09 -14.21
N SER A 59 4.06 -8.14 -14.47
CA SER A 59 4.27 -7.00 -15.35
C SER A 59 4.57 -5.69 -14.59
N SER A 60 4.55 -5.72 -13.26
CA SER A 60 4.60 -4.52 -12.42
C SER A 60 5.90 -3.70 -12.54
N ALA A 61 7.02 -4.32 -12.89
CA ALA A 61 8.29 -3.60 -13.02
C ALA A 61 8.60 -3.11 -14.45
N THR A 62 8.03 -3.75 -15.47
CA THR A 62 8.54 -3.58 -16.85
C THR A 62 7.46 -3.31 -17.88
N LYS A 63 6.18 -3.37 -17.52
CA LYS A 63 5.02 -3.39 -18.44
C LYS A 63 5.04 -4.59 -19.41
N LEU A 64 6.01 -5.49 -19.31
CA LEU A 64 6.07 -6.78 -19.99
C LEU A 64 5.73 -7.88 -19.01
N ASN A 65 4.83 -8.78 -19.39
CA ASN A 65 4.48 -9.93 -18.55
C ASN A 65 5.55 -11.02 -18.66
N ILE A 66 6.59 -10.93 -17.84
CA ILE A 66 7.74 -11.84 -17.83
C ILE A 66 7.84 -12.60 -16.51
N GLU A 67 8.58 -13.71 -16.52
CA GLU A 67 8.81 -14.47 -15.30
C GLU A 67 9.49 -13.61 -14.23
N ALA A 68 9.00 -13.69 -12.99
CA ALA A 68 9.52 -12.90 -11.87
C ALA A 68 11.03 -13.14 -11.65
N LYS A 69 11.52 -14.38 -11.90
CA LYS A 69 12.97 -14.69 -11.83
C LYS A 69 13.79 -13.99 -12.90
N GLU A 70 13.21 -13.71 -14.08
CA GLU A 70 13.89 -13.07 -15.20
C GLU A 70 13.68 -11.53 -15.23
N THR A 71 12.95 -10.98 -14.27
CA THR A 71 12.83 -9.52 -14.10
C THR A 71 14.07 -8.98 -13.40
N PRO A 72 14.84 -8.03 -14.00
CA PRO A 72 16.06 -7.52 -13.39
C PRO A 72 15.82 -6.45 -12.32
N GLN A 73 14.87 -6.71 -11.43
CA GLN A 73 14.50 -5.89 -10.28
C GLN A 73 13.87 -6.78 -9.20
N THR A 74 14.05 -6.46 -7.93
CA THR A 74 13.37 -7.17 -6.84
C THR A 74 11.89 -6.84 -6.84
N ILE A 75 11.05 -7.88 -6.93
CA ILE A 75 9.59 -7.81 -6.76
C ILE A 75 9.22 -8.70 -5.58
N ASN A 76 8.51 -8.14 -4.62
CA ASN A 76 7.90 -8.89 -3.52
C ASN A 76 6.40 -9.00 -3.79
N VAL A 77 5.86 -10.20 -3.63
CA VAL A 77 4.43 -10.46 -3.85
C VAL A 77 3.84 -11.03 -2.56
N VAL A 78 2.76 -10.41 -2.10
CA VAL A 78 1.92 -10.96 -1.04
C VAL A 78 0.63 -11.44 -1.70
N THR A 79 0.46 -12.77 -1.75
CA THR A 79 -0.62 -13.42 -2.49
C THR A 79 -1.92 -13.44 -1.69
N ARG A 80 -3.05 -13.74 -2.37
CA ARG A 80 -4.36 -13.89 -1.72
C ARG A 80 -4.31 -14.92 -0.59
N GLN A 81 -3.61 -16.04 -0.79
CA GLN A 81 -3.51 -17.08 0.23
C GLN A 81 -2.79 -16.59 1.51
N GLN A 82 -1.72 -15.79 1.38
CA GLN A 82 -1.04 -15.18 2.54
C GLN A 82 -1.95 -14.19 3.26
N ILE A 83 -2.68 -13.35 2.50
CA ILE A 83 -3.64 -12.38 3.03
C ILE A 83 -4.72 -13.10 3.84
N GLU A 84 -5.26 -14.20 3.33
CA GLU A 84 -6.33 -14.97 3.99
C GLU A 84 -5.86 -15.76 5.19
N ASP A 85 -4.70 -16.41 5.11
CA ASP A 85 -4.14 -17.21 6.21
C ASP A 85 -3.82 -16.33 7.43
N PHE A 86 -3.22 -15.16 7.22
CA PHE A 86 -2.79 -14.27 8.31
C PHE A 86 -3.77 -13.13 8.62
N GLY A 87 -4.91 -13.05 7.92
CA GLY A 87 -5.93 -12.03 8.17
C GLY A 87 -5.42 -10.60 7.90
N LEU A 88 -4.66 -10.40 6.80
CA LEU A 88 -4.09 -9.12 6.42
C LEU A 88 -5.16 -8.26 5.71
N THR A 89 -6.01 -7.60 6.46
CA THR A 89 -7.21 -6.94 5.93
C THR A 89 -6.96 -5.58 5.29
N SER A 90 -5.78 -5.00 5.44
CA SER A 90 -5.43 -3.71 4.84
C SER A 90 -4.08 -3.74 4.13
N THR A 91 -3.88 -2.79 3.21
CA THR A 91 -2.57 -2.60 2.55
C THR A 91 -1.46 -2.38 3.59
N ARG A 92 -1.74 -1.69 4.69
CA ARG A 92 -0.80 -1.53 5.81
C ARG A 92 -0.38 -2.88 6.40
N ASP A 93 -1.33 -3.80 6.62
CA ASP A 93 -1.02 -5.12 7.18
C ASP A 93 -0.16 -5.94 6.23
N VAL A 94 -0.44 -5.87 4.92
CA VAL A 94 0.35 -6.50 3.87
C VAL A 94 1.78 -5.95 3.86
N LEU A 95 1.94 -4.63 3.89
CA LEU A 95 3.24 -3.97 3.81
C LEU A 95 4.07 -4.17 5.08
N ASN A 96 3.45 -4.27 6.25
CA ASN A 96 4.13 -4.69 7.49
C ASN A 96 4.76 -6.09 7.39
N ASN A 97 4.25 -6.92 6.50
CA ASN A 97 4.76 -8.27 6.24
C ASN A 97 5.62 -8.35 4.96
N THR A 98 5.91 -7.20 4.32
CA THR A 98 6.70 -7.15 3.08
C THR A 98 8.18 -6.86 3.38
N PRO A 99 9.12 -7.60 2.77
CA PRO A 99 10.56 -7.42 2.99
C PRO A 99 11.03 -5.98 2.80
N GLY A 100 11.84 -5.48 3.72
CA GLY A 100 12.49 -4.16 3.59
C GLY A 100 11.52 -2.99 3.39
N VAL A 101 10.25 -3.17 3.77
CA VAL A 101 9.25 -2.11 3.89
C VAL A 101 9.05 -1.79 5.35
N THR A 102 9.05 -0.52 5.67
CA THR A 102 8.70 0.00 7.00
C THR A 102 7.41 0.80 6.86
N VAL A 103 6.50 0.54 7.78
CA VAL A 103 5.22 1.26 7.86
C VAL A 103 5.32 2.25 9.01
N THR A 104 5.08 3.51 8.72
CA THR A 104 5.12 4.60 9.68
C THR A 104 3.74 5.25 9.75
N ASN A 105 3.06 5.10 10.87
CA ASN A 105 1.83 5.84 11.08
C ASN A 105 2.17 7.26 11.57
N GLN A 106 1.67 8.26 10.86
CA GLN A 106 1.73 9.65 11.33
C GLN A 106 0.80 9.82 12.54
N GLU A 107 -0.39 9.24 12.42
CA GLU A 107 -1.41 9.12 13.45
C GLU A 107 -2.33 7.93 13.12
N THR A 108 -3.57 7.93 13.63
CA THR A 108 -4.50 6.80 13.42
C THR A 108 -4.90 6.59 11.96
N GLU A 109 -5.02 7.67 11.17
CA GLU A 109 -5.57 7.59 9.80
C GLU A 109 -4.50 7.65 8.70
N ARG A 110 -3.45 8.47 8.85
CA ARG A 110 -2.42 8.60 7.82
C ARG A 110 -1.26 7.66 8.04
N THR A 111 -0.88 6.98 6.98
CA THR A 111 0.23 6.03 6.98
C THR A 111 1.22 6.36 5.88
N THR A 112 2.49 6.41 6.21
CA THR A 112 3.59 6.54 5.25
C THR A 112 4.30 5.19 5.15
N TYR A 113 4.57 4.77 3.94
CA TYR A 113 5.33 3.56 3.64
C TYR A 113 6.73 3.93 3.19
N MET A 114 7.71 3.18 3.65
CA MET A 114 9.11 3.41 3.28
C MET A 114 9.74 2.11 2.82
N ALA A 115 10.54 2.17 1.78
CA ALA A 115 11.35 1.04 1.33
C ALA A 115 12.80 1.49 1.17
N ARG A 116 13.74 0.65 1.64
CA ARG A 116 15.17 0.97 1.60
C ARG A 116 15.48 2.34 2.23
N GLY A 117 14.62 2.79 3.16
CA GLY A 117 14.72 4.07 3.86
C GLY A 117 14.21 5.30 3.11
N PHE A 118 13.63 5.16 1.94
CA PHE A 118 12.96 6.24 1.20
C PHE A 118 11.45 6.04 1.20
N GLU A 119 10.72 7.15 1.16
CA GLU A 119 9.26 7.14 1.15
C GLU A 119 8.71 6.57 -0.17
N ILE A 120 7.68 5.74 -0.08
CA ILE A 120 6.95 5.22 -1.24
C ILE A 120 5.88 6.24 -1.62
N SER A 121 6.06 6.88 -2.75
CA SER A 121 5.14 7.89 -3.29
C SER A 121 4.22 7.34 -4.40
N ASN A 122 4.35 6.07 -4.75
CA ASN A 122 3.66 5.46 -5.87
C ASN A 122 2.82 4.27 -5.43
N ILE A 123 1.49 4.41 -5.57
CA ILE A 123 0.53 3.32 -5.41
C ILE A 123 -0.24 3.17 -6.71
N LEU A 124 -0.13 1.99 -7.32
CA LEU A 124 -0.81 1.62 -8.55
C LEU A 124 -1.97 0.68 -8.24
N THR A 125 -2.93 0.64 -9.16
CA THR A 125 -3.92 -0.42 -9.22
C THR A 125 -3.96 -0.97 -10.64
N ASP A 126 -3.71 -2.28 -10.81
CA ASP A 126 -3.56 -2.95 -12.11
C ASP A 126 -2.52 -2.26 -13.03
N GLY A 127 -1.43 -1.74 -12.45
CA GLY A 127 -0.33 -1.09 -13.16
C GLY A 127 -0.60 0.34 -13.62
N VAL A 128 -1.73 0.95 -13.20
CA VAL A 128 -2.05 2.36 -13.45
C VAL A 128 -2.08 3.10 -12.13
N GLY A 129 -1.26 4.14 -12.00
CA GLY A 129 -1.05 4.84 -10.74
C GLY A 129 -1.56 6.26 -10.74
N PHE A 130 -1.80 6.71 -9.52
CA PHE A 130 -2.05 8.11 -9.24
C PHE A 130 -0.93 8.61 -8.33
N PRO A 131 -0.30 9.75 -8.63
CA PRO A 131 0.68 10.33 -7.74
C PRO A 131 0.02 10.70 -6.42
N LEU A 132 0.64 10.30 -5.33
CA LEU A 132 0.26 10.80 -4.02
C LEU A 132 0.72 12.26 -3.95
N SER A 133 -0.20 13.18 -3.82
CA SER A 133 0.10 14.61 -3.76
C SER A 133 -0.46 15.26 -2.50
N GLY A 134 0.29 16.22 -1.96
CA GLY A 134 -0.11 17.01 -0.81
C GLY A 134 -0.13 16.22 0.51
N TYR A 135 -0.97 16.67 1.44
CA TYR A 135 -1.14 16.06 2.76
C TYR A 135 -2.09 14.84 2.76
N ASN A 136 -2.60 14.41 1.58
CA ASN A 136 -3.60 13.37 1.44
C ASN A 136 -3.00 11.95 1.44
N TYR A 137 -2.38 11.58 2.54
CA TYR A 137 -1.93 10.18 2.77
C TYR A 137 -3.08 9.22 3.16
N ASN A 138 -4.32 9.71 3.23
CA ASN A 138 -5.45 8.92 3.75
C ASN A 138 -5.88 7.78 2.83
N ASN A 139 -5.60 7.91 1.52
CA ASN A 139 -5.94 6.88 0.53
C ASN A 139 -4.91 5.75 0.42
N THR A 140 -3.92 5.73 1.32
CA THR A 140 -2.81 4.78 1.23
C THR A 140 -3.09 3.42 1.88
N ASN A 141 -4.23 3.27 2.56
CA ASN A 141 -4.57 2.06 3.30
C ASN A 141 -5.92 1.43 2.89
N PRO A 142 -6.12 1.09 1.58
CA PRO A 142 -7.30 0.41 1.12
C PRO A 142 -7.42 -1.00 1.73
N ASP A 143 -8.65 -1.51 1.80
CA ASP A 143 -8.92 -2.87 2.24
C ASP A 143 -8.46 -3.88 1.18
N THR A 144 -7.86 -4.98 1.61
CA THR A 144 -7.34 -6.02 0.72
C THR A 144 -8.40 -6.94 0.14
N TYR A 145 -9.66 -6.83 0.58
CA TYR A 145 -10.72 -7.73 0.16
C TYR A 145 -10.99 -7.72 -1.35
N PHE A 146 -10.79 -6.57 -2.01
CA PHE A 146 -11.00 -6.41 -3.45
C PHE A 146 -9.79 -6.81 -4.30
N TYR A 147 -8.65 -7.17 -3.67
CA TYR A 147 -7.42 -7.47 -4.38
C TYR A 147 -7.07 -8.96 -4.37
N ASP A 148 -6.57 -9.44 -5.49
CA ASP A 148 -6.00 -10.77 -5.64
C ASP A 148 -4.64 -10.86 -4.94
N ARG A 149 -3.82 -9.83 -5.07
CA ARG A 149 -2.50 -9.73 -4.46
C ARG A 149 -1.99 -8.30 -4.42
N VAL A 150 -0.93 -8.09 -3.66
CA VAL A 150 -0.18 -6.84 -3.64
C VAL A 150 1.26 -7.11 -4.06
N GLU A 151 1.75 -6.38 -5.04
CA GLU A 151 3.11 -6.48 -5.54
C GLU A 151 3.89 -5.22 -5.16
N VAL A 152 5.14 -5.37 -4.72
CA VAL A 152 6.03 -4.28 -4.35
C VAL A 152 7.31 -4.38 -5.16
N VAL A 153 7.47 -3.48 -6.13
CA VAL A 153 8.66 -3.34 -6.97
C VAL A 153 9.65 -2.43 -6.26
N LYS A 154 10.83 -2.91 -5.95
CA LYS A 154 11.86 -2.16 -5.20
C LYS A 154 12.71 -1.27 -6.08
N GLY A 155 13.15 -0.12 -5.53
CA GLY A 155 13.98 0.87 -6.22
C GLY A 155 13.18 1.86 -7.05
N ALA A 156 13.84 2.60 -7.92
CA ALA A 156 13.19 3.53 -8.85
C ALA A 156 12.39 2.77 -9.91
N ASP A 157 11.19 3.22 -10.21
CA ASP A 157 10.32 2.61 -11.21
C ASP A 157 10.27 3.48 -12.47
N SER A 158 11.24 3.23 -13.37
CA SER A 158 11.41 4.03 -14.58
C SER A 158 10.32 3.79 -15.64
N LEU A 159 9.80 2.57 -15.75
CA LEU A 159 8.95 2.17 -16.88
C LEU A 159 7.46 2.27 -16.58
N THR A 160 7.05 1.87 -15.37
CA THR A 160 5.61 1.85 -15.04
C THR A 160 5.14 3.17 -14.44
N ASN A 161 6.01 3.87 -13.71
CA ASN A 161 5.71 5.20 -13.15
C ASN A 161 7.01 5.97 -12.88
N ALA A 162 7.55 6.66 -13.86
CA ALA A 162 8.81 7.41 -13.74
C ALA A 162 8.69 8.72 -12.93
N PHE A 163 7.57 8.95 -12.24
CA PHE A 163 7.29 10.10 -11.38
C PHE A 163 7.18 9.66 -9.91
N GLY A 164 8.08 10.16 -9.03
CA GLY A 164 8.06 9.84 -7.60
C GLY A 164 9.45 9.74 -6.98
N ASP A 165 9.55 9.00 -5.89
CA ASP A 165 10.77 8.78 -5.11
C ASP A 165 11.40 7.40 -5.40
N PRO A 166 12.72 7.23 -5.24
CA PRO A 166 13.44 6.01 -5.63
C PRO A 166 13.37 4.92 -4.56
N SER A 167 12.21 4.63 -4.04
CA SER A 167 11.99 3.71 -2.91
C SER A 167 11.43 2.37 -3.34
N ALA A 168 10.16 2.38 -3.70
CA ALA A 168 9.42 1.26 -4.28
C ALA A 168 8.13 1.77 -4.93
N THR A 169 7.49 0.89 -5.70
CA THR A 169 6.13 1.06 -6.22
C THR A 169 5.26 -0.07 -5.69
N ILE A 170 4.12 0.28 -5.08
CA ILE A 170 3.10 -0.68 -4.65
C ILE A 170 2.09 -0.83 -5.78
N ASN A 171 1.77 -2.07 -6.17
CA ASN A 171 0.75 -2.36 -7.17
C ASN A 171 -0.30 -3.32 -6.61
N ASN A 172 -1.51 -2.82 -6.40
CA ASN A 172 -2.66 -3.59 -5.97
C ASN A 172 -3.32 -4.24 -7.19
N ILE A 173 -3.31 -5.56 -7.28
CA ILE A 173 -3.93 -6.30 -8.38
C ILE A 173 -5.35 -6.70 -7.99
N ARG A 174 -6.35 -6.23 -8.74
CA ARG A 174 -7.76 -6.50 -8.44
C ARG A 174 -8.13 -7.96 -8.71
N LYS A 175 -9.03 -8.51 -7.90
CA LYS A 175 -9.74 -9.75 -8.23
C LYS A 175 -10.51 -9.57 -9.53
N ARG A 176 -10.61 -10.64 -10.33
CA ARG A 176 -11.32 -10.66 -11.63
C ARG A 176 -12.52 -11.60 -11.57
N PRO A 177 -13.54 -11.40 -12.42
CA PRO A 177 -14.62 -12.35 -12.58
C PRO A 177 -14.13 -13.73 -13.01
N THR A 178 -14.80 -14.78 -12.52
CA THR A 178 -14.47 -16.17 -12.81
C THR A 178 -15.42 -16.76 -13.87
N GLN A 179 -14.96 -17.79 -14.58
CA GLN A 179 -15.80 -18.50 -15.54
C GLN A 179 -16.86 -19.35 -14.81
N GLU A 180 -16.40 -20.13 -13.83
CA GLU A 180 -17.27 -20.95 -13.01
C GLU A 180 -17.90 -20.12 -11.89
N PHE A 181 -19.11 -20.51 -11.53
CA PHE A 181 -19.78 -19.89 -10.39
C PHE A 181 -19.05 -20.24 -9.10
N GLN A 182 -18.79 -19.22 -8.31
CA GLN A 182 -18.28 -19.36 -6.95
C GLN A 182 -18.91 -18.28 -6.07
N ALA A 183 -19.17 -18.67 -4.84
CA ALA A 183 -19.64 -17.76 -3.81
C ALA A 183 -18.84 -18.00 -2.53
N SER A 184 -18.40 -16.95 -1.88
CA SER A 184 -17.74 -17.03 -0.59
C SER A 184 -18.19 -15.91 0.31
N GLY A 185 -18.03 -16.09 1.60
CA GLY A 185 -18.35 -15.09 2.60
C GLY A 185 -17.76 -15.47 3.95
N GLY A 186 -17.83 -14.53 4.87
CA GLY A 186 -17.28 -14.75 6.19
C GLY A 186 -17.91 -13.84 7.24
N VAL A 187 -17.87 -14.33 8.48
CA VAL A 187 -18.18 -13.52 9.67
C VAL A 187 -17.02 -13.70 10.62
N SER A 188 -16.48 -12.61 11.13
CA SER A 188 -15.44 -12.66 12.14
C SER A 188 -15.77 -11.75 13.34
N TYR A 189 -15.24 -12.14 14.49
CA TYR A 189 -15.30 -11.40 15.74
C TYR A 189 -13.91 -11.37 16.36
N GLY A 190 -13.46 -10.20 16.78
CA GLY A 190 -12.14 -9.99 17.31
C GLY A 190 -12.08 -9.16 18.58
N SER A 191 -10.89 -8.96 19.08
CA SER A 191 -10.58 -8.06 20.19
C SER A 191 -11.17 -6.67 19.94
N TRP A 192 -11.54 -5.97 21.02
CA TRP A 192 -12.16 -4.64 20.98
C TRP A 192 -13.51 -4.63 20.22
N ASP A 193 -14.30 -5.69 20.41
CA ASP A 193 -15.62 -5.85 19.78
C ASP A 193 -15.63 -5.69 18.25
N THR A 194 -14.48 -5.94 17.60
CA THR A 194 -14.37 -5.85 16.14
C THR A 194 -15.21 -6.95 15.49
N GLN A 195 -16.17 -6.55 14.68
CA GLN A 195 -17.03 -7.43 13.88
C GLN A 195 -16.80 -7.15 12.41
N ARG A 196 -16.68 -8.19 11.60
CA ARG A 196 -16.53 -8.06 10.15
C ARG A 196 -17.38 -9.08 9.42
N TYR A 197 -18.05 -8.62 8.38
CA TYR A 197 -18.90 -9.40 7.47
C TYR A 197 -18.37 -9.24 6.05
N GLU A 198 -18.30 -10.32 5.31
CA GLU A 198 -17.75 -10.33 3.94
C GLU A 198 -18.61 -11.20 3.04
N ALA A 199 -18.78 -10.79 1.77
CA ALA A 199 -19.43 -11.57 0.72
C ALA A 199 -18.76 -11.32 -0.64
N ASP A 200 -18.57 -12.39 -1.42
CA ASP A 200 -17.95 -12.36 -2.74
C ASP A 200 -18.65 -13.41 -3.63
N VAL A 201 -19.26 -12.96 -4.72
CA VAL A 201 -19.96 -13.82 -5.68
C VAL A 201 -19.43 -13.52 -7.07
N SER A 202 -19.04 -14.56 -7.78
CA SER A 202 -18.45 -14.45 -9.11
C SER A 202 -18.92 -15.60 -10.02
N GLY A 203 -18.98 -15.35 -11.32
CA GLY A 203 -19.29 -16.38 -12.31
C GLY A 203 -19.77 -15.82 -13.63
N SER A 204 -20.06 -16.74 -14.56
CA SER A 204 -20.65 -16.42 -15.85
C SER A 204 -22.08 -15.91 -15.69
N ILE A 205 -22.38 -14.74 -16.28
CA ILE A 205 -23.71 -14.14 -16.32
C ILE A 205 -24.53 -14.78 -17.45
N LEU A 206 -23.86 -15.09 -18.57
CA LEU A 206 -24.48 -15.73 -19.73
C LEU A 206 -24.04 -17.18 -19.87
N PRO A 207 -24.91 -18.10 -20.32
CA PRO A 207 -24.55 -19.51 -20.52
C PRO A 207 -23.37 -19.73 -21.48
N SER A 208 -23.10 -18.78 -22.37
CA SER A 208 -21.95 -18.83 -23.27
C SER A 208 -20.60 -18.64 -22.59
N GLY A 209 -20.55 -18.20 -21.31
CA GLY A 209 -19.32 -17.82 -20.62
C GLY A 209 -18.69 -16.51 -21.10
N LYS A 210 -19.25 -15.87 -22.16
CA LYS A 210 -18.67 -14.64 -22.75
C LYS A 210 -18.85 -13.40 -21.88
N VAL A 211 -19.79 -13.40 -20.94
CA VAL A 211 -20.00 -12.31 -19.99
C VAL A 211 -19.91 -12.87 -18.57
N ARG A 212 -19.00 -12.34 -17.80
CA ARG A 212 -18.72 -12.77 -16.42
C ARG A 212 -18.87 -11.58 -15.50
N GLY A 213 -19.27 -11.81 -14.26
CA GLY A 213 -19.41 -10.77 -13.25
C GLY A 213 -18.88 -11.20 -11.90
N ARG A 214 -18.45 -10.23 -11.11
CA ARG A 214 -18.08 -10.39 -9.70
C ARG A 214 -18.62 -9.24 -8.88
N ILE A 215 -19.21 -9.55 -7.75
CA ILE A 215 -19.70 -8.58 -6.76
C ILE A 215 -19.09 -8.95 -5.42
N MET A 216 -18.50 -7.96 -4.76
CA MET A 216 -17.84 -8.11 -3.47
C MET A 216 -18.30 -7.03 -2.51
N GLY A 217 -18.39 -7.34 -1.22
CA GLY A 217 -18.69 -6.34 -0.20
C GLY A 217 -18.20 -6.78 1.16
N TYR A 218 -17.89 -5.79 2.00
CA TYR A 218 -17.56 -6.01 3.40
C TYR A 218 -18.12 -4.88 4.27
N GLU A 219 -18.35 -5.19 5.54
CA GLU A 219 -18.63 -4.24 6.60
C GLU A 219 -17.82 -4.63 7.83
N GLN A 220 -17.19 -3.66 8.47
CA GLN A 220 -16.42 -3.85 9.70
C GLN A 220 -16.73 -2.71 10.68
N THR A 221 -17.02 -3.07 11.91
CA THR A 221 -17.20 -2.13 13.02
C THR A 221 -16.40 -2.61 14.21
N GLY A 222 -15.90 -1.69 15.01
CA GLY A 222 -15.22 -2.06 16.26
C GLY A 222 -14.55 -0.88 16.95
N ASP A 223 -14.20 -1.11 18.17
CA ASP A 223 -13.35 -0.23 18.98
C ASP A 223 -11.87 -0.51 18.64
N SER A 224 -10.95 0.05 19.40
CA SER A 224 -9.50 -0.10 19.25
C SER A 224 -8.85 -0.32 20.63
N TYR A 225 -7.56 -0.65 20.60
CA TYR A 225 -6.75 -0.62 21.81
C TYR A 225 -6.54 0.80 22.35
N LEU A 226 -6.81 1.84 21.54
CA LEU A 226 -6.78 3.25 21.96
C LEU A 226 -8.12 3.60 22.63
N ASP A 227 -8.04 4.25 23.77
CA ASP A 227 -9.20 4.70 24.53
C ASP A 227 -10.12 5.55 23.65
N ARG A 228 -11.42 5.27 23.64
CA ARG A 228 -12.47 5.99 22.90
C ARG A 228 -12.40 5.91 21.38
N TYR A 229 -11.29 5.47 20.79
CA TYR A 229 -11.21 5.34 19.33
C TYR A 229 -12.02 4.14 18.84
N SER A 230 -12.90 4.40 17.88
CA SER A 230 -13.67 3.39 17.17
C SER A 230 -13.73 3.70 15.68
N SER A 231 -14.02 2.72 14.84
CA SER A 231 -14.20 2.94 13.40
C SER A 231 -15.30 2.07 12.81
N GLU A 232 -15.99 2.62 11.80
CA GLU A 232 -16.94 1.90 10.94
C GLU A 232 -16.38 1.93 9.52
N LYS A 233 -16.12 0.76 8.94
CA LYS A 233 -15.60 0.60 7.57
C LYS A 233 -16.58 -0.22 6.76
N ASN A 234 -16.85 0.20 5.54
CA ASN A 234 -17.58 -0.62 4.58
C ASN A 234 -17.02 -0.42 3.17
N GLY A 235 -17.18 -1.44 2.36
CA GLY A 235 -16.76 -1.40 0.97
C GLY A 235 -17.64 -2.26 0.09
N PHE A 236 -17.74 -1.84 -1.17
CA PHE A 236 -18.43 -2.56 -2.23
C PHE A 236 -17.62 -2.47 -3.51
N ALA A 237 -17.57 -3.57 -4.26
CA ALA A 237 -16.99 -3.59 -5.59
C ALA A 237 -17.81 -4.47 -6.54
N GLY A 238 -17.93 -4.03 -7.80
CA GLY A 238 -18.54 -4.78 -8.88
C GLY A 238 -17.67 -4.72 -10.12
N ILE A 239 -17.45 -5.87 -10.78
CA ILE A 239 -16.65 -5.99 -12.00
C ILE A 239 -17.39 -6.86 -12.98
N VAL A 240 -17.45 -6.42 -14.24
CA VAL A 240 -18.00 -7.17 -15.37
C VAL A 240 -16.94 -7.29 -16.46
N GLU A 241 -16.76 -8.49 -16.97
CA GLU A 241 -15.94 -8.79 -18.14
C GLU A 241 -16.80 -9.32 -19.28
N ALA A 242 -16.55 -8.85 -20.49
CA ALA A 242 -17.26 -9.29 -21.68
C ALA A 242 -16.26 -9.57 -22.82
N ASP A 243 -16.26 -10.80 -23.33
CA ASP A 243 -15.59 -11.17 -24.58
C ASP A 243 -16.44 -10.63 -25.74
N LEU A 244 -16.16 -9.38 -26.18
CA LEU A 244 -16.90 -8.72 -27.27
C LEU A 244 -16.68 -9.44 -28.59
N THR A 245 -15.47 -9.95 -28.78
CA THR A 245 -15.07 -10.85 -29.88
C THR A 245 -14.10 -11.90 -29.32
N ASP A 246 -13.68 -12.84 -30.17
CA ASP A 246 -12.66 -13.82 -29.78
C ASP A 246 -11.25 -13.20 -29.55
N THR A 247 -11.09 -11.91 -29.84
CA THR A 247 -9.82 -11.17 -29.71
C THR A 247 -9.96 -9.89 -28.87
N THR A 248 -11.18 -9.57 -28.39
CA THR A 248 -11.46 -8.32 -27.66
C THR A 248 -12.13 -8.61 -26.34
N LEU A 249 -11.48 -8.24 -25.26
CA LEU A 249 -12.02 -8.32 -23.88
C LEU A 249 -12.26 -6.89 -23.36
N LEU A 250 -13.49 -6.62 -22.94
CA LEU A 250 -13.87 -5.42 -22.20
C LEU A 250 -14.06 -5.74 -20.73
N THR A 251 -13.42 -4.99 -19.85
CA THR A 251 -13.64 -5.04 -18.40
C THR A 251 -14.13 -3.68 -17.92
N VAL A 252 -15.19 -3.66 -17.11
CA VAL A 252 -15.72 -2.46 -16.46
C VAL A 252 -15.87 -2.76 -14.99
N GLY A 253 -15.45 -1.85 -14.14
CA GLY A 253 -15.59 -2.04 -12.69
C GLY A 253 -15.79 -0.73 -11.95
N TYR A 254 -16.38 -0.89 -10.76
CA TYR A 254 -16.59 0.18 -9.79
C TYR A 254 -16.34 -0.35 -8.39
N SER A 255 -15.73 0.46 -7.55
CA SER A 255 -15.62 0.20 -6.11
C SER A 255 -15.82 1.47 -5.30
N GLN A 256 -16.32 1.30 -4.07
CA GLN A 256 -16.45 2.35 -3.08
C GLN A 256 -16.01 1.81 -1.73
N GLU A 257 -15.25 2.61 -1.00
CA GLU A 257 -14.85 2.34 0.39
C GLU A 257 -15.14 3.56 1.26
N LYS A 258 -15.62 3.33 2.47
CA LYS A 258 -15.87 4.37 3.49
C LYS A 258 -15.23 3.94 4.80
N ASN A 259 -14.61 4.90 5.47
CA ASN A 259 -14.11 4.76 6.83
C ASN A 259 -14.55 5.96 7.67
N LYS A 260 -15.17 5.69 8.82
CA LYS A 260 -15.67 6.71 9.77
C LYS A 260 -15.06 6.46 11.14
N PRO A 261 -13.89 7.00 11.42
CA PRO A 261 -13.28 6.94 12.74
C PRO A 261 -13.85 7.99 13.68
N ASN A 262 -13.94 7.66 14.97
CA ASN A 262 -14.26 8.59 16.05
C ASN A 262 -13.11 8.65 17.05
N ALA A 263 -12.95 9.80 17.72
CA ALA A 263 -11.86 10.09 18.65
C ALA A 263 -10.48 9.77 18.06
N ASN A 264 -10.33 10.00 16.75
CA ASN A 264 -9.08 9.78 16.03
C ASN A 264 -8.00 10.79 16.42
N ASN A 265 -6.75 10.42 16.29
CA ASN A 265 -5.60 11.29 16.50
C ASN A 265 -5.29 12.09 15.23
N TRP A 266 -4.88 13.35 15.42
CA TRP A 266 -4.14 14.14 14.44
C TRP A 266 -2.80 14.54 15.05
N GLY A 267 -1.70 14.03 14.51
CA GLY A 267 -0.41 13.95 15.21
C GLY A 267 -0.40 12.81 16.24
N ALA A 268 0.68 12.73 17.00
CA ALA A 268 0.92 11.67 17.96
C ALA A 268 1.38 12.23 19.32
N LEU A 269 1.52 11.37 20.34
CA LEU A 269 1.85 11.77 21.69
C LEU A 269 3.26 12.41 21.76
N PRO A 270 3.46 13.56 22.45
CA PRO A 270 4.78 14.07 22.75
C PRO A 270 5.62 13.04 23.49
N LEU A 271 6.77 12.65 22.96
CA LEU A 271 7.59 11.58 23.56
C LEU A 271 8.67 12.10 24.50
N LEU A 272 8.91 13.41 24.57
CA LEU A 272 9.83 14.06 25.52
C LEU A 272 9.07 15.03 26.41
N ASP A 273 9.44 15.10 27.69
CA ASP A 273 9.00 16.15 28.59
C ASP A 273 9.86 17.44 28.43
N ALA A 274 9.48 18.49 29.13
CA ALA A 274 10.19 19.77 29.08
C ALA A 274 11.65 19.72 29.59
N ASN A 275 12.07 18.63 30.24
CA ASN A 275 13.44 18.38 30.68
C ASN A 275 14.20 17.46 29.72
N GLY A 276 13.61 17.09 28.59
CA GLY A 276 14.18 16.16 27.61
C GLY A 276 14.15 14.69 28.02
N LYS A 277 13.40 14.33 29.07
CA LYS A 277 13.22 12.92 29.48
C LYS A 277 12.15 12.26 28.63
N GLN A 278 12.43 11.06 28.12
CA GLN A 278 11.46 10.27 27.36
C GLN A 278 10.28 9.84 28.26
N ILE A 279 9.06 10.13 27.79
CA ILE A 279 7.80 9.81 28.47
C ILE A 279 7.35 8.40 28.08
N SER A 280 6.84 7.66 29.05
CA SER A 280 6.14 6.40 28.81
C SER A 280 4.67 6.58 29.17
N TYR A 281 3.78 6.45 28.16
CA TYR A 281 2.33 6.46 28.35
C TYR A 281 1.79 5.05 28.47
N ASP A 282 0.57 4.93 28.97
CA ASP A 282 -0.19 3.70 28.80
C ASP A 282 -0.46 3.46 27.31
N ARG A 283 -0.47 2.20 26.89
CA ARG A 283 -0.61 1.83 25.48
C ARG A 283 -1.92 2.34 24.87
N SER A 284 -2.98 2.34 25.67
CA SER A 284 -4.32 2.77 25.26
C SER A 284 -4.51 4.29 25.31
N TYR A 285 -3.55 5.04 25.88
CA TYR A 285 -3.74 6.47 26.10
C TYR A 285 -4.02 7.21 24.80
N ASN A 286 -5.19 7.84 24.74
CA ASN A 286 -5.67 8.68 23.64
C ASN A 286 -6.17 10.02 24.19
N PRO A 287 -5.48 11.15 23.95
CA PRO A 287 -5.89 12.46 24.46
C PRO A 287 -6.99 13.10 23.62
N ASN A 288 -7.40 12.52 22.48
CA ASN A 288 -8.36 13.15 21.59
C ASN A 288 -9.80 13.08 22.12
N PRO A 289 -10.59 14.11 21.86
CA PRO A 289 -11.99 14.17 22.26
C PRO A 289 -12.90 13.30 21.39
N ASP A 290 -14.09 12.96 21.93
CA ASP A 290 -15.09 12.16 21.24
C ASP A 290 -15.66 12.83 19.98
N TRP A 291 -15.56 14.17 19.87
CA TRP A 291 -15.97 14.90 18.66
C TRP A 291 -14.95 14.84 17.51
N ALA A 292 -13.72 14.38 17.78
CA ALA A 292 -12.72 14.25 16.73
C ALA A 292 -13.10 13.13 15.76
N HIS A 293 -13.13 13.42 14.48
CA HIS A 293 -13.42 12.47 13.40
C HIS A 293 -12.65 12.84 12.13
N TRP A 294 -12.41 11.83 11.30
CA TRP A 294 -11.78 11.99 10.01
C TRP A 294 -12.40 11.02 9.00
N ASP A 295 -13.59 11.38 8.55
CA ASP A 295 -14.36 10.53 7.62
C ASP A 295 -13.71 10.51 6.25
N ASN A 296 -13.56 9.33 5.69
CA ASN A 296 -12.96 9.10 4.38
C ASN A 296 -13.94 8.35 3.49
N GLU A 297 -14.11 8.80 2.25
CA GLU A 297 -14.83 8.09 1.21
C GLU A 297 -14.01 8.09 -0.07
N THR A 298 -13.77 6.90 -0.63
CA THR A 298 -13.05 6.73 -1.89
C THR A 298 -13.91 5.93 -2.86
N GLN A 299 -14.08 6.44 -4.08
CA GLN A 299 -14.76 5.79 -5.18
C GLN A 299 -13.78 5.61 -6.32
N ASN A 300 -13.79 4.44 -6.93
CA ASN A 300 -12.97 4.15 -8.10
C ASN A 300 -13.82 3.50 -9.19
N ALA A 301 -13.78 4.06 -10.39
CA ALA A 301 -14.39 3.46 -11.59
C ALA A 301 -13.31 3.21 -12.63
N PHE A 302 -13.39 2.11 -13.35
CA PHE A 302 -12.43 1.82 -14.41
C PHE A 302 -13.05 1.11 -15.60
N VAL A 303 -12.42 1.33 -16.76
CA VAL A 303 -12.70 0.62 -18.00
C VAL A 303 -11.38 0.15 -18.58
N GLU A 304 -11.29 -1.12 -18.94
CA GLU A 304 -10.12 -1.73 -19.58
C GLU A 304 -10.56 -2.45 -20.84
N LEU A 305 -9.93 -2.13 -21.95
CA LEU A 305 -10.12 -2.81 -23.24
C LEU A 305 -8.81 -3.49 -23.63
N LYS A 306 -8.83 -4.83 -23.71
CA LYS A 306 -7.72 -5.62 -24.26
C LYS A 306 -8.06 -6.09 -25.66
N GLN A 307 -7.16 -5.85 -26.60
CA GLN A 307 -7.29 -6.25 -27.99
C GLN A 307 -6.07 -7.07 -28.43
N LYS A 308 -6.28 -8.33 -28.77
CA LYS A 308 -5.31 -9.12 -29.51
C LYS A 308 -5.33 -8.64 -30.96
N ILE A 309 -4.25 -8.01 -31.42
CA ILE A 309 -4.13 -7.50 -32.79
C ILE A 309 -3.79 -8.65 -33.74
N ASN A 310 -2.85 -9.49 -33.33
CA ASN A 310 -2.45 -10.74 -34.01
C ASN A 310 -1.81 -11.68 -32.98
N ASP A 311 -1.19 -12.76 -33.42
CA ASP A 311 -0.55 -13.74 -32.50
C ASP A 311 0.69 -13.20 -31.76
N GLN A 312 1.23 -12.08 -32.20
CA GLN A 312 2.45 -11.48 -31.65
C GLN A 312 2.20 -10.20 -30.88
N TRP A 313 1.12 -9.47 -31.14
CA TRP A 313 0.86 -8.14 -30.58
C TRP A 313 -0.51 -8.04 -29.95
N ALA A 314 -0.54 -7.42 -28.79
CA ALA A 314 -1.76 -7.04 -28.07
C ALA A 314 -1.69 -5.58 -27.63
N ALA A 315 -2.84 -4.92 -27.59
CA ALA A 315 -3.00 -3.58 -27.06
C ALA A 315 -3.93 -3.61 -25.85
N LYS A 316 -3.64 -2.76 -24.87
CA LYS A 316 -4.48 -2.51 -23.71
C LYS A 316 -4.71 -1.01 -23.56
N LEU A 317 -5.96 -0.61 -23.41
CA LEU A 317 -6.36 0.75 -23.06
C LEU A 317 -7.09 0.70 -21.73
N THR A 318 -6.62 1.46 -20.75
CA THR A 318 -7.23 1.56 -19.44
C THR A 318 -7.57 3.00 -19.11
N TYR A 319 -8.77 3.22 -18.61
CA TYR A 319 -9.17 4.47 -17.98
C TYR A 319 -9.55 4.19 -16.53
N ASN A 320 -8.98 4.96 -15.62
CA ASN A 320 -9.34 4.96 -14.20
C ASN A 320 -9.82 6.35 -13.77
N TYR A 321 -10.88 6.38 -12.99
CA TYR A 321 -11.38 7.54 -12.28
C TYR A 321 -11.32 7.26 -10.78
N LEU A 322 -10.75 8.18 -10.02
CA LEU A 322 -10.71 8.15 -8.55
C LEU A 322 -11.31 9.45 -8.02
N ASP A 323 -12.30 9.31 -7.13
CA ASP A 323 -12.89 10.40 -6.37
C ASP A 323 -12.69 10.09 -4.88
N SER A 324 -12.05 11.02 -4.16
CA SER A 324 -11.75 10.87 -2.75
C SER A 324 -12.18 12.09 -1.98
N LYS A 325 -12.97 11.88 -0.94
CA LYS A 325 -13.54 12.92 -0.06
C LYS A 325 -13.18 12.65 1.38
N HIS A 326 -12.76 13.71 2.06
CA HIS A 326 -12.47 13.67 3.49
C HIS A 326 -13.24 14.78 4.16
N ASN A 327 -13.82 14.46 5.33
CA ASN A 327 -14.47 15.44 6.19
C ASN A 327 -13.98 15.23 7.62
N SER A 328 -13.41 16.28 8.21
CA SER A 328 -12.72 16.12 9.49
C SER A 328 -12.96 17.26 10.46
N ARG A 329 -12.92 16.90 11.75
CA ARG A 329 -12.74 17.81 12.89
C ARG A 329 -11.65 17.19 13.75
N LEU A 330 -10.54 17.88 13.89
CA LEU A 330 -9.29 17.34 14.41
C LEU A 330 -8.76 18.20 15.54
N LEU A 331 -7.97 17.59 16.42
CA LEU A 331 -7.22 18.29 17.44
C LEU A 331 -5.75 17.89 17.31
N TYR A 332 -4.91 18.85 16.90
CA TYR A 332 -3.47 18.68 16.92
C TYR A 332 -2.88 19.16 18.23
N TYR A 333 -1.95 18.40 18.78
CA TYR A 333 -1.22 18.78 19.99
C TYR A 333 0.28 18.60 19.78
N TYR A 334 1.05 19.58 20.28
CA TYR A 334 2.49 19.60 20.13
C TYR A 334 3.15 20.33 21.33
N GLY A 335 4.42 20.06 21.55
CA GLY A 335 5.19 20.66 22.63
C GLY A 335 5.75 19.64 23.60
N TYR A 336 6.23 20.12 24.73
CA TYR A 336 6.91 19.31 25.74
C TYR A 336 6.15 19.41 27.07
N PRO A 337 5.40 18.38 27.47
CA PRO A 337 4.65 18.39 28.73
C PRO A 337 5.55 18.68 29.93
N LYS A 338 5.09 19.54 30.85
CA LYS A 338 5.70 19.79 32.15
C LYS A 338 5.01 18.99 33.24
N ALA A 339 5.65 18.90 34.40
CA ALA A 339 5.11 18.16 35.55
C ALA A 339 3.79 18.73 36.08
N ASP A 340 3.52 20.01 35.86
CA ASP A 340 2.26 20.68 36.21
C ASP A 340 1.14 20.52 35.18
N GLY A 341 1.36 19.72 34.12
CA GLY A 341 0.41 19.51 33.04
C GLY A 341 0.39 20.62 31.97
N SER A 342 1.24 21.65 32.09
CA SER A 342 1.39 22.69 31.06
C SER A 342 2.39 22.28 29.96
N GLY A 343 2.57 23.11 28.93
CA GLY A 343 3.63 22.96 27.93
C GLY A 343 3.20 22.26 26.64
N VAL A 344 1.94 21.84 26.53
CA VAL A 344 1.39 21.27 25.29
C VAL A 344 0.39 22.25 24.68
N SER A 345 0.63 22.64 23.44
CA SER A 345 -0.27 23.48 22.65
C SER A 345 -1.30 22.63 21.92
N LEU A 346 -2.51 23.18 21.79
CA LEU A 346 -3.67 22.54 21.18
C LEU A 346 -4.14 23.40 20.01
N THR A 347 -4.38 22.77 18.85
CA THR A 347 -4.88 23.43 17.65
C THR A 347 -6.05 22.65 17.07
N PRO A 348 -7.30 23.07 17.32
CA PRO A 348 -8.45 22.52 16.64
C PRO A 348 -8.47 22.95 15.16
N TRP A 349 -8.70 22.00 14.27
CA TRP A 349 -8.77 22.23 12.84
C TRP A 349 -9.85 21.37 12.21
N GLY A 350 -10.54 21.89 11.19
CA GLY A 350 -11.52 21.16 10.40
C GLY A 350 -11.15 21.23 8.93
N GLY A 351 -11.34 20.12 8.22
CA GLY A 351 -11.07 19.98 6.80
C GLY A 351 -12.25 19.40 6.04
N GLN A 352 -12.47 19.92 4.84
CA GLN A 352 -13.28 19.29 3.80
C GLN A 352 -12.38 19.23 2.57
N GLU A 353 -11.90 18.05 2.26
CA GLU A 353 -10.94 17.83 1.19
C GLU A 353 -11.59 17.00 0.10
N HIS A 354 -11.37 17.37 -1.17
CA HIS A 354 -11.89 16.66 -2.31
C HIS A 354 -10.79 16.54 -3.37
N GLN A 355 -10.49 15.30 -3.76
CA GLN A 355 -9.54 14.97 -4.80
C GLN A 355 -10.22 14.17 -5.90
N GLU A 356 -10.12 14.66 -7.13
CA GLU A 356 -10.54 13.94 -8.33
C GLU A 356 -9.32 13.61 -9.18
N GLN A 357 -9.23 12.36 -9.64
CA GLN A 357 -8.12 11.91 -10.48
C GLN A 357 -8.65 11.14 -11.69
N HIS A 358 -8.08 11.43 -12.84
CA HIS A 358 -8.33 10.73 -14.10
C HIS A 358 -7.00 10.19 -14.62
N ALA A 359 -6.94 8.91 -14.93
CA ALA A 359 -5.77 8.28 -15.52
C ALA A 359 -6.16 7.51 -16.78
N VAL A 360 -5.39 7.71 -17.84
CA VAL A 360 -5.48 6.93 -19.08
C VAL A 360 -4.13 6.27 -19.31
N ASP A 361 -4.12 4.97 -19.55
CA ASP A 361 -2.91 4.21 -19.91
C ASP A 361 -3.20 3.42 -21.19
N PHE A 362 -2.43 3.69 -22.22
CA PHE A 362 -2.40 2.89 -23.44
C PHE A 362 -1.08 2.12 -23.46
N ASN A 363 -1.16 0.82 -23.63
CA ASN A 363 -0.01 -0.08 -23.74
C ASN A 363 -0.15 -0.96 -24.98
N LEU A 364 0.89 -1.02 -25.79
CA LEU A 364 1.07 -1.96 -26.88
C LEU A 364 2.24 -2.87 -26.52
N GLU A 365 2.00 -4.17 -26.38
CA GLU A 365 3.03 -5.16 -26.07
C GLU A 365 3.05 -6.29 -27.08
N GLY A 366 4.20 -6.88 -27.29
CA GLY A 366 4.31 -8.00 -28.21
C GLY A 366 5.70 -8.49 -28.42
N THR A 367 5.81 -9.41 -29.40
CA THR A 367 7.09 -10.01 -29.82
C THR A 367 7.42 -9.62 -31.25
N TYR A 368 8.73 -9.57 -31.54
CA TYR A 368 9.24 -9.31 -32.88
C TYR A 368 10.51 -10.13 -33.12
N LYS A 369 10.83 -10.37 -34.39
CA LYS A 369 12.03 -11.14 -34.78
C LYS A 369 13.13 -10.19 -35.25
N LEU A 370 14.32 -10.35 -34.67
CA LEU A 370 15.54 -9.67 -35.07
C LEU A 370 16.71 -10.65 -34.92
N PHE A 371 17.61 -10.73 -35.90
CA PHE A 371 18.76 -11.65 -35.90
C PHE A 371 18.39 -13.11 -35.63
N ASN A 372 17.29 -13.59 -36.25
CA ASN A 372 16.73 -14.94 -36.05
C ASN A 372 16.32 -15.29 -34.62
N ARG A 373 16.14 -14.30 -33.75
CA ARG A 373 15.64 -14.46 -32.39
C ARG A 373 14.34 -13.70 -32.20
N GLU A 374 13.51 -14.21 -31.31
CA GLU A 374 12.29 -13.52 -30.87
C GLU A 374 12.64 -12.63 -29.67
N HIS A 375 12.14 -11.40 -29.67
CA HIS A 375 12.35 -10.39 -28.66
C HIS A 375 11.01 -9.85 -28.21
N GLU A 376 10.92 -9.37 -26.99
CA GLU A 376 9.70 -8.68 -26.49
C GLU A 376 9.87 -7.17 -26.56
N ALA A 377 8.77 -6.46 -26.77
CA ALA A 377 8.73 -5.00 -26.71
C ALA A 377 7.41 -4.50 -26.16
N THR A 378 7.48 -3.34 -25.53
CA THR A 378 6.32 -2.56 -25.10
C THR A 378 6.51 -1.10 -25.48
N LEU A 379 5.41 -0.44 -25.84
CA LEU A 379 5.31 1.00 -26.10
C LEU A 379 4.01 1.48 -25.49
N GLY A 380 4.03 2.61 -24.79
CA GLY A 380 2.78 3.13 -24.25
C GLY A 380 2.80 4.61 -23.98
N TYR A 381 1.61 5.09 -23.64
CA TYR A 381 1.34 6.47 -23.23
C TYR A 381 0.49 6.45 -21.96
N ASN A 382 0.89 7.22 -20.98
CA ASN A 382 0.12 7.42 -19.76
C ASN A 382 -0.15 8.90 -19.55
N TYR A 383 -1.40 9.23 -19.20
CA TYR A 383 -1.83 10.56 -18.81
C TYR A 383 -2.56 10.50 -17.47
N VAL A 384 -2.17 11.36 -16.53
CA VAL A 384 -2.83 11.51 -15.25
C VAL A 384 -3.15 12.98 -15.02
N ARG A 385 -4.40 13.26 -14.67
CA ARG A 385 -4.83 14.56 -14.14
C ARG A 385 -5.37 14.38 -12.73
N SER A 386 -4.86 15.17 -11.80
CA SER A 386 -5.32 15.23 -10.41
C SER A 386 -5.75 16.65 -10.09
N SER A 387 -6.95 16.83 -9.56
CA SER A 387 -7.48 18.11 -9.07
C SER A 387 -7.72 17.99 -7.56
N GLN A 388 -7.23 18.97 -6.81
CA GLN A 388 -7.39 19.06 -5.36
C GLN A 388 -8.15 20.31 -5.01
N HIS A 389 -9.18 20.17 -4.17
CA HIS A 389 -9.96 21.29 -3.62
C HIS A 389 -10.19 21.07 -2.13
N ASP A 390 -9.62 21.94 -1.29
CA ASP A 390 -9.71 21.83 0.17
C ASP A 390 -10.32 23.09 0.75
N ASN A 391 -11.23 22.91 1.70
CA ASN A 391 -11.72 23.95 2.59
C ASN A 391 -11.24 23.68 4.01
N GLN A 392 -10.90 24.72 4.74
CA GLN A 392 -10.48 24.63 6.15
C GLN A 392 -11.35 25.47 7.06
N SER A 393 -11.41 25.06 8.31
CA SER A 393 -12.05 25.75 9.42
C SER A 393 -11.13 25.68 10.64
N THR A 394 -10.98 26.76 11.36
CA THR A 394 -10.21 26.80 12.61
C THR A 394 -11.13 26.78 13.81
N GLY A 395 -10.67 26.17 14.90
CA GLY A 395 -11.43 26.11 16.15
C GLY A 395 -10.83 26.95 17.25
N THR A 396 -11.67 27.53 18.09
CA THR A 396 -11.28 28.18 19.34
C THR A 396 -11.75 27.33 20.51
N ILE A 397 -10.85 26.98 21.42
CA ILE A 397 -11.16 26.19 22.61
C ILE A 397 -11.75 27.12 23.67
N ASN A 398 -12.98 26.84 24.12
CA ASN A 398 -13.68 27.59 25.15
C ASN A 398 -13.58 26.85 26.48
N ASP A 399 -12.39 26.79 27.07
CA ASP A 399 -12.17 26.08 28.31
C ASP A 399 -11.09 26.77 29.15
N THR A 400 -11.29 26.84 30.48
CA THR A 400 -10.36 27.44 31.44
C THR A 400 -9.06 26.66 31.62
N ASN A 401 -9.03 25.40 31.18
CA ASN A 401 -7.84 24.57 31.15
C ASN A 401 -6.89 24.90 29.97
N VAL A 402 -7.22 25.88 29.16
CA VAL A 402 -6.41 26.32 28.04
C VAL A 402 -6.16 27.83 28.12
N ILE A 403 -4.91 28.23 28.17
CA ILE A 403 -4.47 29.62 28.16
C ILE A 403 -3.57 29.82 26.95
N ASN A 404 -3.93 30.74 26.05
CA ASN A 404 -3.17 31.01 24.82
C ASN A 404 -2.86 29.72 24.01
N SER A 405 -3.89 28.90 23.78
CA SER A 405 -3.80 27.59 23.10
C SER A 405 -2.90 26.54 23.78
N THR A 406 -2.47 26.78 25.02
CA THR A 406 -1.65 25.82 25.78
C THR A 406 -2.48 25.23 26.91
N THR A 407 -2.53 23.91 27.01
CA THR A 407 -3.22 23.20 28.10
C THR A 407 -2.47 23.36 29.41
N THR A 408 -3.20 23.41 30.52
CA THR A 408 -2.68 23.40 31.90
C THR A 408 -2.85 22.03 32.56
N ASN A 409 -3.49 21.06 31.88
CA ASN A 409 -3.87 19.75 32.43
C ASN A 409 -3.61 18.59 31.45
N TRP A 410 -2.46 18.60 30.78
CA TRP A 410 -2.06 17.48 29.89
C TRP A 410 -2.09 16.14 30.63
N GLY A 411 -2.68 15.13 29.99
CA GLY A 411 -2.77 13.77 30.53
C GLY A 411 -4.04 13.48 31.36
N SER A 412 -4.79 14.50 31.77
CA SER A 412 -5.99 14.32 32.60
C SER A 412 -7.24 15.01 32.06
N TRP A 413 -7.13 15.74 30.94
CA TRP A 413 -8.22 16.53 30.40
C TRP A 413 -8.17 16.60 28.88
N THR A 414 -9.35 16.70 28.27
CA THR A 414 -9.56 16.81 26.80
C THR A 414 -10.59 17.90 26.53
N PRO A 415 -10.38 18.81 25.55
CA PRO A 415 -11.31 19.88 25.27
C PRO A 415 -12.63 19.34 24.70
N GLN A 416 -13.73 19.74 25.32
CA GLN A 416 -15.08 19.32 24.91
C GLN A 416 -15.84 20.39 24.13
N SER A 417 -15.50 21.68 24.31
CA SER A 417 -16.21 22.80 23.71
C SER A 417 -15.32 23.59 22.77
N ILE A 418 -15.67 23.58 21.49
CA ILE A 418 -14.97 24.30 20.42
C ILE A 418 -15.95 25.20 19.69
N THR A 419 -15.58 26.48 19.50
CA THR A 419 -16.25 27.33 18.54
C THR A 419 -15.52 27.30 17.22
N TRP A 420 -16.19 26.84 16.16
CA TRP A 420 -15.63 26.69 14.82
C TRP A 420 -15.90 27.92 13.97
N SER A 421 -14.91 28.36 13.18
CA SER A 421 -15.13 29.31 12.09
C SER A 421 -15.90 28.67 10.93
N ASP A 422 -16.42 29.49 10.04
CA ASP A 422 -16.90 29.00 8.74
C ASP A 422 -15.75 28.37 7.95
N PHE A 423 -16.09 27.46 7.03
CA PHE A 423 -15.13 26.90 6.09
C PHE A 423 -14.72 27.93 5.03
N THR A 424 -13.43 28.02 4.75
CA THR A 424 -12.86 28.86 3.70
C THR A 424 -11.94 28.02 2.80
N GLU A 425 -11.83 28.39 1.51
CA GLU A 425 -10.92 27.70 0.60
C GLU A 425 -9.49 27.77 1.13
N ALA A 426 -8.81 26.63 1.14
CA ALA A 426 -7.44 26.47 1.62
C ALA A 426 -6.51 25.95 0.54
N ALA A 427 -7.00 25.09 -0.35
CA ALA A 427 -6.23 24.60 -1.49
C ALA A 427 -7.11 24.47 -2.72
N ASN A 428 -6.55 24.84 -3.87
CA ASN A 428 -7.16 24.65 -5.18
C ASN A 428 -6.04 24.58 -6.22
N TYR A 429 -5.70 23.34 -6.64
CA TYR A 429 -4.65 23.14 -7.62
C TYR A 429 -4.91 21.91 -8.49
N THR A 430 -4.29 21.90 -9.67
CA THR A 430 -4.35 20.80 -10.61
C THR A 430 -2.94 20.37 -10.99
N GLN A 431 -2.72 19.06 -11.06
CA GLN A 431 -1.49 18.43 -11.55
C GLN A 431 -1.81 17.62 -12.80
N ASN A 432 -0.97 17.72 -13.82
CA ASN A 432 -1.02 16.92 -15.02
C ASN A 432 0.33 16.21 -15.21
N ILE A 433 0.29 14.93 -15.50
CA ILE A 433 1.46 14.12 -15.79
C ILE A 433 1.22 13.39 -17.09
N ASP A 434 2.07 13.66 -18.08
CA ASP A 434 2.11 12.97 -19.36
C ASP A 434 3.36 12.11 -19.42
N SER A 435 3.27 10.89 -19.87
CA SER A 435 4.46 10.06 -20.10
C SER A 435 4.32 9.20 -21.35
N ILE A 436 5.45 9.05 -22.05
CA ILE A 436 5.62 8.11 -23.17
C ILE A 436 6.74 7.17 -22.78
N TYR A 437 6.46 5.88 -22.73
CA TYR A 437 7.44 4.87 -22.39
C TYR A 437 7.62 3.85 -23.51
N ALA A 438 8.83 3.34 -23.63
CA ALA A 438 9.16 2.23 -24.51
C ALA A 438 10.22 1.35 -23.84
N ALA A 439 10.10 0.04 -24.03
CA ALA A 439 11.11 -0.91 -23.63
C ALA A 439 11.18 -2.10 -24.57
N THR A 440 12.35 -2.71 -24.66
CA THR A 440 12.56 -3.96 -25.37
C THR A 440 13.46 -4.90 -24.57
N ARG A 441 13.09 -6.18 -24.54
CA ARG A 441 13.88 -7.26 -23.97
C ARG A 441 14.50 -8.07 -25.10
N LEU A 442 15.80 -7.89 -25.27
CA LEU A 442 16.60 -8.51 -26.32
C LEU A 442 17.14 -9.85 -25.83
N HIS A 443 16.81 -10.94 -26.51
CA HIS A 443 17.38 -12.25 -26.29
C HIS A 443 18.72 -12.34 -27.06
N LEU A 444 19.84 -12.02 -26.37
CA LEU A 444 21.17 -12.05 -26.97
C LEU A 444 21.64 -13.49 -27.24
N ASN A 445 21.27 -14.41 -26.37
CA ASN A 445 21.30 -15.86 -26.57
C ASN A 445 20.17 -16.50 -25.74
N GLU A 446 20.14 -17.81 -25.57
CA GLU A 446 19.11 -18.52 -24.81
C GLU A 446 19.10 -18.10 -23.33
N ASP A 447 20.29 -17.86 -22.76
CA ASP A 447 20.47 -17.57 -21.34
C ASP A 447 20.61 -16.07 -21.05
N LEU A 448 21.17 -15.27 -21.98
CA LEU A 448 21.50 -13.87 -21.77
C LEU A 448 20.45 -12.96 -22.42
N LYS A 449 19.80 -12.13 -21.60
CA LYS A 449 18.78 -11.19 -22.03
C LYS A 449 19.11 -9.78 -21.54
N LEU A 450 18.92 -8.79 -22.40
CA LEU A 450 19.15 -7.37 -22.14
C LEU A 450 17.84 -6.61 -22.27
N LEU A 451 17.37 -6.02 -21.16
CA LEU A 451 16.22 -5.14 -21.14
C LEU A 451 16.67 -3.69 -21.19
N LEU A 452 16.24 -2.97 -22.20
CA LEU A 452 16.49 -1.54 -22.37
C LEU A 452 15.16 -0.81 -22.49
N GLY A 453 15.06 0.34 -21.85
CA GLY A 453 13.87 1.16 -21.94
C GLY A 453 14.08 2.58 -21.46
N ALA A 454 13.11 3.41 -21.71
CA ALA A 454 13.06 4.78 -21.22
C ALA A 454 11.61 5.25 -21.10
N ASN A 455 11.39 6.20 -20.21
CA ASN A 455 10.13 6.91 -20.05
C ASN A 455 10.42 8.42 -20.11
N TYR A 456 9.79 9.12 -21.05
CA TYR A 456 9.77 10.57 -21.08
C TYR A 456 8.53 11.06 -20.33
N VAL A 457 8.75 11.79 -19.26
CA VAL A 457 7.69 12.32 -18.39
C VAL A 457 7.71 13.83 -18.45
N ARG A 458 6.53 14.43 -18.59
CA ARG A 458 6.26 15.85 -18.37
C ARG A 458 5.27 15.96 -17.23
N ALA A 459 5.59 16.78 -16.23
CA ALA A 459 4.76 17.02 -15.07
C ALA A 459 4.56 18.53 -14.87
N GLU A 460 3.30 18.93 -14.77
CA GLU A 460 2.89 20.32 -14.56
C GLU A 460 1.94 20.39 -13.37
N SER A 461 2.08 21.47 -12.58
CA SER A 461 1.14 21.81 -11.52
C SER A 461 0.83 23.29 -11.57
N LYS A 462 -0.42 23.64 -11.23
CA LYS A 462 -0.89 25.01 -11.18
C LYS A 462 -1.95 25.18 -10.11
N GLY A 463 -1.85 26.25 -9.35
CA GLY A 463 -2.80 26.63 -8.30
C GLY A 463 -2.10 26.94 -6.99
N GLU A 464 -2.82 26.81 -5.90
CA GLU A 464 -2.34 27.17 -4.57
C GLU A 464 -2.75 26.11 -3.53
N SER A 465 -1.94 25.92 -2.50
CA SER A 465 -2.22 25.03 -1.38
C SER A 465 -1.77 25.69 -0.09
N TYR A 466 -2.73 25.99 0.81
CA TYR A 466 -2.50 26.61 2.13
C TYR A 466 -1.59 27.86 2.06
N GLY A 467 -1.90 28.79 1.14
CA GLY A 467 -1.14 30.02 0.93
C GLY A 467 0.20 29.85 0.20
N SER A 468 0.48 28.67 -0.33
CA SER A 468 1.71 28.37 -1.07
C SER A 468 1.41 28.04 -2.53
N PRO A 469 2.06 28.70 -3.51
CA PRO A 469 1.93 28.34 -4.91
C PRO A 469 2.34 26.89 -5.17
N MET A 470 1.49 26.14 -5.87
CA MET A 470 1.71 24.78 -6.36
C MET A 470 2.04 24.83 -7.86
N GLU A 471 3.11 25.54 -8.21
CA GLU A 471 3.47 25.79 -9.60
C GLU A 471 4.81 25.14 -9.95
N TYR A 472 4.80 24.29 -10.96
CA TYR A 472 5.97 23.75 -11.65
C TYR A 472 5.62 23.30 -13.05
N SER A 473 6.62 23.25 -13.93
CA SER A 473 6.55 22.61 -15.25
C SER A 473 7.92 22.01 -15.55
N GLU A 474 8.01 20.70 -15.43
CA GLU A 474 9.27 19.95 -15.51
C GLU A 474 9.11 18.75 -16.46
N SER A 475 10.19 18.41 -17.15
CA SER A 475 10.21 17.21 -17.98
C SER A 475 11.54 16.48 -17.89
N LYS A 476 11.50 15.15 -17.97
CA LYS A 476 12.69 14.33 -17.86
C LYS A 476 12.56 13.01 -18.60
N VAL A 477 13.68 12.51 -19.12
CA VAL A 477 13.82 11.13 -19.56
C VAL A 477 14.39 10.29 -18.41
N SER A 478 13.67 9.23 -18.05
CA SER A 478 14.07 8.25 -17.04
C SER A 478 14.46 6.94 -17.73
N PRO A 479 15.75 6.66 -17.90
CA PRO A 479 16.22 5.43 -18.52
C PRO A 479 16.10 4.21 -17.58
N TYR A 480 15.96 3.05 -18.22
CA TYR A 480 16.01 1.73 -17.63
C TYR A 480 17.00 0.87 -18.38
N ALA A 481 17.87 0.14 -17.69
CA ALA A 481 18.70 -0.89 -18.25
C ALA A 481 18.79 -2.08 -17.30
N GLY A 482 18.57 -3.28 -17.81
CA GLY A 482 18.64 -4.50 -17.03
C GLY A 482 19.28 -5.64 -17.83
N LEU A 483 20.11 -6.43 -17.18
CA LEU A 483 20.73 -7.62 -17.76
C LEU A 483 20.35 -8.82 -16.89
N THR A 484 19.93 -9.91 -17.51
CA THR A 484 19.69 -11.19 -16.86
C THR A 484 20.49 -12.30 -17.54
N TYR A 485 21.04 -13.22 -16.74
CA TYR A 485 21.76 -14.38 -17.21
C TYR A 485 21.31 -15.64 -16.45
N ASN A 486 20.79 -16.61 -17.18
CA ASN A 486 20.38 -17.89 -16.63
C ASN A 486 21.62 -18.80 -16.51
N PHE A 487 22.14 -18.98 -15.29
CA PHE A 487 23.25 -19.89 -15.03
C PHE A 487 22.81 -21.34 -15.18
N THR A 488 21.62 -21.63 -14.73
CA THR A 488 20.87 -22.90 -14.87
C THR A 488 19.39 -22.58 -15.02
N PRO A 489 18.53 -23.54 -15.33
CA PRO A 489 17.07 -23.32 -15.35
C PRO A 489 16.51 -22.78 -14.03
N GLU A 490 17.16 -23.10 -12.90
CA GLU A 490 16.73 -22.69 -11.57
C GLU A 490 17.32 -21.34 -11.11
N TYR A 491 18.47 -20.91 -11.64
CA TYR A 491 19.19 -19.74 -11.12
C TYR A 491 19.43 -18.70 -12.20
N THR A 492 18.98 -17.48 -11.95
CA THR A 492 19.13 -16.30 -12.80
C THR A 492 19.90 -15.20 -12.05
N GLY A 493 21.06 -14.81 -12.54
CA GLY A 493 21.74 -13.59 -12.11
C GLY A 493 21.20 -12.38 -12.84
N TYR A 494 21.19 -11.22 -12.17
CA TYR A 494 20.75 -9.98 -12.80
C TYR A 494 21.52 -8.77 -12.29
N MET A 495 21.48 -7.70 -13.09
CA MET A 495 21.84 -6.35 -12.69
C MET A 495 20.92 -5.35 -13.36
N SER A 496 20.68 -4.22 -12.71
CA SER A 496 19.84 -3.14 -13.26
C SER A 496 20.29 -1.76 -12.83
N TYR A 497 19.92 -0.81 -13.69
CA TYR A 497 19.94 0.62 -13.44
C TYR A 497 18.56 1.19 -13.75
N THR A 498 18.02 1.97 -12.82
CA THR A 498 16.72 2.64 -12.98
C THR A 498 16.81 4.06 -12.44
N SER A 499 15.97 4.96 -12.96
CA SER A 499 15.91 6.34 -12.49
C SER A 499 14.46 6.83 -12.39
N ILE A 500 14.26 7.86 -11.58
CA ILE A 500 12.94 8.48 -11.33
C ILE A 500 13.15 9.95 -10.96
N PHE A 501 12.13 10.77 -11.06
CA PHE A 501 12.19 12.15 -10.57
C PHE A 501 10.85 12.62 -10.02
N ARG A 502 10.89 13.66 -9.18
CA ARG A 502 9.72 14.34 -8.64
C ARG A 502 9.96 15.85 -8.59
N PRO A 503 9.16 16.68 -9.30
CA PRO A 503 9.17 18.11 -9.16
C PRO A 503 8.85 18.55 -7.73
N GLN A 504 9.26 19.77 -7.39
CA GLN A 504 8.97 20.37 -6.09
C GLN A 504 8.74 21.88 -6.23
N THR A 505 8.00 22.44 -5.27
CA THR A 505 7.57 23.86 -5.27
C THR A 505 8.37 24.73 -4.31
N GLY A 506 9.36 24.17 -3.60
CA GLY A 506 10.17 24.91 -2.61
C GLY A 506 11.18 25.88 -3.23
N ILE A 507 11.84 26.61 -2.37
CA ILE A 507 12.92 27.55 -2.69
C ILE A 507 14.17 27.11 -1.92
N ASP A 508 15.30 27.00 -2.59
CA ASP A 508 16.58 26.71 -1.94
C ASP A 508 16.99 27.88 -1.06
N GLN A 509 17.20 27.64 0.24
CA GLN A 509 17.49 28.67 1.22
C GLN A 509 18.83 29.38 0.96
N ASN A 510 19.80 28.73 0.29
CA ASN A 510 21.13 29.24 0.05
C ASN A 510 21.20 30.06 -1.24
N THR A 511 20.51 29.64 -2.28
CA THR A 511 20.54 30.28 -3.61
C THR A 511 19.36 31.20 -3.86
N ASN A 512 18.28 31.08 -3.06
CA ASN A 512 17.00 31.79 -3.24
C ASN A 512 16.35 31.54 -4.61
N GLN A 513 16.65 30.39 -5.22
CA GLN A 513 16.07 29.93 -6.49
C GLN A 513 15.08 28.78 -6.23
N ALA A 514 14.19 28.51 -7.21
CA ALA A 514 13.34 27.32 -7.17
C ALA A 514 14.20 26.06 -6.99
N LEU A 515 13.73 25.14 -6.16
CA LEU A 515 14.39 23.85 -5.97
C LEU A 515 14.42 23.07 -7.30
N LYS A 516 15.54 22.41 -7.56
CA LYS A 516 15.60 21.42 -8.63
C LYS A 516 14.72 20.23 -8.27
N PRO A 517 14.16 19.50 -9.25
CA PRO A 517 13.45 18.24 -8.95
C PRO A 517 14.27 17.30 -8.07
N VAL A 518 13.59 16.57 -7.20
CA VAL A 518 14.20 15.41 -6.54
C VAL A 518 14.51 14.38 -7.63
N GLU A 519 15.72 13.88 -7.67
CA GLU A 519 16.18 12.88 -8.62
C GLU A 519 16.58 11.61 -7.90
N GLY A 520 16.01 10.49 -8.33
CA GLY A 520 16.33 9.17 -7.82
C GLY A 520 17.09 8.31 -8.82
N LYS A 521 18.05 7.53 -8.33
CA LYS A 521 18.76 6.52 -9.12
C LYS A 521 18.89 5.25 -8.28
N SER A 522 18.62 4.11 -8.88
CA SER A 522 18.80 2.82 -8.23
C SER A 522 19.69 1.92 -9.07
N TYR A 523 20.64 1.30 -8.39
CA TYR A 523 21.52 0.25 -8.91
C TYR A 523 21.24 -1.00 -8.09
N GLU A 524 20.99 -2.11 -8.76
CA GLU A 524 20.69 -3.37 -8.10
C GLU A 524 21.39 -4.51 -8.84
N MET A 525 21.91 -5.48 -8.10
CA MET A 525 22.40 -6.74 -8.66
C MET A 525 22.03 -7.87 -7.70
N GLY A 526 21.79 -9.06 -8.27
CA GLY A 526 21.40 -10.18 -7.44
C GLY A 526 21.27 -11.49 -8.18
N VAL A 527 20.80 -12.48 -7.42
CA VAL A 527 20.46 -13.81 -7.95
C VAL A 527 19.03 -14.14 -7.53
N LYS A 528 18.26 -14.58 -8.48
CA LYS A 528 16.93 -15.14 -8.27
C LYS A 528 16.94 -16.63 -8.58
N SER A 529 16.10 -17.35 -7.89
CA SER A 529 15.99 -18.80 -8.05
C SER A 529 14.55 -19.24 -8.04
N SER A 530 14.30 -20.37 -8.71
CA SER A 530 13.01 -21.04 -8.72
C SER A 530 13.26 -22.54 -8.63
N TRP A 531 12.67 -23.19 -7.61
CA TRP A 531 12.86 -24.60 -7.30
C TRP A 531 11.53 -25.31 -7.21
N LEU A 532 11.54 -26.63 -7.21
CA LEU A 532 10.38 -27.48 -7.00
C LEU A 532 9.26 -27.20 -8.03
N ASP A 533 9.62 -27.10 -9.32
CA ASP A 533 8.70 -26.76 -10.41
C ASP A 533 8.00 -25.40 -10.17
N ASP A 534 8.80 -24.37 -9.89
CA ASP A 534 8.39 -22.98 -9.61
C ASP A 534 7.53 -22.81 -8.34
N ARG A 535 7.40 -23.84 -7.49
CA ARG A 535 6.64 -23.72 -6.23
C ARG A 535 7.36 -22.92 -5.15
N LEU A 536 8.68 -22.84 -5.20
CA LEU A 536 9.50 -22.10 -4.24
C LEU A 536 10.44 -21.14 -4.98
N THR A 537 10.38 -19.86 -4.64
CA THR A 537 11.22 -18.81 -5.23
C THR A 537 12.12 -18.19 -4.18
N GLY A 538 13.35 -17.88 -4.57
CA GLY A 538 14.34 -17.19 -3.74
C GLY A 538 14.90 -15.96 -4.44
N THR A 539 15.28 -14.96 -3.67
CA THR A 539 15.94 -13.75 -4.15
C THR A 539 17.03 -13.33 -3.16
N PHE A 540 18.21 -13.05 -3.68
CA PHE A 540 19.26 -12.33 -2.97
C PHE A 540 19.64 -11.12 -3.80
N SER A 541 19.65 -9.93 -3.21
CA SER A 541 20.04 -8.70 -3.90
C SER A 541 20.93 -7.82 -3.05
N VAL A 542 21.82 -7.08 -3.73
CA VAL A 542 22.54 -5.94 -3.19
C VAL A 542 22.13 -4.71 -3.97
N PHE A 543 21.95 -3.60 -3.29
CA PHE A 543 21.47 -2.38 -3.92
C PHE A 543 22.20 -1.14 -3.42
N LYS A 544 22.18 -0.12 -4.26
CA LYS A 544 22.52 1.26 -3.94
C LYS A 544 21.47 2.17 -4.55
N THR A 545 20.87 3.05 -3.74
CA THR A 545 19.86 4.01 -4.17
C THR A 545 20.28 5.41 -3.74
N GLU A 546 20.23 6.35 -4.66
CA GLU A 546 20.56 7.77 -4.45
C GLU A 546 19.29 8.61 -4.61
N GLN A 547 19.09 9.60 -3.73
CA GLN A 547 18.02 10.59 -3.79
C GLN A 547 18.65 11.99 -3.63
N ASN A 548 18.75 12.71 -4.73
CA ASN A 548 19.39 14.03 -4.78
C ASN A 548 18.36 15.16 -4.71
N ASN A 549 18.79 16.33 -4.23
CA ASN A 549 17.96 17.55 -4.06
C ASN A 549 16.76 17.34 -3.11
N TYR A 550 16.83 16.42 -2.15
CA TYR A 550 15.76 16.18 -1.19
C TYR A 550 15.58 17.39 -0.26
N PRO A 551 14.34 17.94 -0.14
CA PRO A 551 14.09 19.09 0.73
C PRO A 551 14.08 18.64 2.20
N LEU A 552 14.86 19.31 3.04
CA LEU A 552 14.83 19.10 4.48
C LEU A 552 13.84 20.07 5.13
N ARG A 553 13.30 19.71 6.29
CA ARG A 553 12.50 20.64 7.08
C ARG A 553 13.37 21.81 7.57
N ASN A 554 12.77 22.99 7.63
CA ASN A 554 13.42 24.13 8.23
C ASN A 554 13.61 23.94 9.74
N SER A 555 14.70 24.51 10.26
CA SER A 555 14.97 24.54 11.69
C SER A 555 14.00 25.40 12.49
N ASP A 556 13.22 26.29 11.83
CA ASP A 556 12.19 27.13 12.46
C ASP A 556 10.89 26.35 12.75
N GLY A 557 10.80 25.09 12.30
CA GLY A 557 9.63 24.22 12.50
C GLY A 557 8.37 24.66 11.74
N ASN A 558 8.45 25.70 10.88
CA ASN A 558 7.31 26.16 10.11
C ASN A 558 7.13 25.32 8.84
N PRO A 559 6.11 24.44 8.75
CA PRO A 559 5.88 23.59 7.57
C PRO A 559 5.48 24.40 6.32
N PHE A 560 5.04 25.64 6.47
CA PHE A 560 4.66 26.53 5.36
C PHE A 560 5.82 27.38 4.85
N ASN A 561 7.00 27.31 5.48
CA ASN A 561 8.18 28.01 4.98
C ASN A 561 8.74 27.27 3.76
N ARG A 562 8.60 27.91 2.60
CA ARG A 562 9.06 27.34 1.31
C ARG A 562 10.58 27.38 1.14
N LYS A 563 11.30 28.19 1.93
CA LYS A 563 12.76 28.25 1.87
C LYS A 563 13.34 27.14 2.73
N VAL A 564 13.84 26.11 2.09
CA VAL A 564 14.32 24.90 2.75
C VAL A 564 15.76 24.57 2.34
N PRO A 565 16.55 23.95 3.22
CA PRO A 565 17.82 23.34 2.84
C PRO A 565 17.55 22.05 2.06
N THR A 566 18.52 21.63 1.25
CA THR A 566 18.45 20.37 0.55
C THR A 566 19.56 19.42 0.98
N SER A 567 19.28 18.12 0.86
CA SER A 567 20.25 17.07 1.07
C SER A 567 20.30 16.11 -0.12
N ASP A 568 21.41 15.40 -0.22
CA ASP A 568 21.59 14.26 -1.12
C ASP A 568 21.75 13.02 -0.24
N LEU A 569 20.79 12.09 -0.36
CA LEU A 569 20.72 10.89 0.46
C LEU A 569 21.16 9.67 -0.34
N GLU A 570 21.88 8.79 0.32
CA GLU A 570 22.32 7.50 -0.24
C GLU A 570 21.89 6.36 0.69
N SER A 571 21.22 5.36 0.14
CA SER A 571 20.91 4.10 0.81
C SER A 571 21.59 2.94 0.11
N GLN A 572 22.24 2.06 0.85
CA GLN A 572 22.85 0.85 0.33
C GLN A 572 22.64 -0.31 1.29
N GLY A 573 22.46 -1.52 0.71
CA GLY A 573 22.16 -2.67 1.55
C GLY A 573 22.02 -3.98 0.80
N VAL A 574 21.52 -4.96 1.54
CA VAL A 574 21.24 -6.32 1.07
C VAL A 574 19.83 -6.73 1.43
N GLU A 575 19.21 -7.51 0.57
CA GLU A 575 17.90 -8.11 0.80
C GLU A 575 17.93 -9.59 0.45
N VAL A 576 17.23 -10.41 1.26
CA VAL A 576 17.04 -11.84 1.04
C VAL A 576 15.55 -12.13 1.12
N GLY A 577 15.02 -12.88 0.18
CA GLY A 577 13.63 -13.33 0.17
C GLY A 577 13.52 -14.80 -0.21
N LEU A 578 12.58 -15.52 0.40
CA LEU A 578 12.21 -16.88 0.06
C LEU A 578 10.69 -17.01 0.21
N SER A 579 9.99 -17.40 -0.85
CA SER A 579 8.54 -17.48 -0.81
C SER A 579 8.02 -18.65 -1.65
N GLY A 580 7.02 -19.36 -1.14
CA GLY A 580 6.37 -20.46 -1.82
C GLY A 580 6.16 -21.68 -0.94
N GLN A 581 6.10 -22.83 -1.59
CA GLN A 581 5.81 -24.12 -0.97
C GLN A 581 7.08 -24.98 -0.91
N ILE A 582 7.53 -25.30 0.31
CA ILE A 582 8.73 -26.16 0.52
C ILE A 582 8.39 -27.63 0.22
N ASN A 583 7.20 -28.04 0.60
CA ASN A 583 6.61 -29.35 0.29
C ASN A 583 5.08 -29.22 0.34
N ASP A 584 4.34 -30.29 0.05
CA ASP A 584 2.87 -30.26 -0.04
C ASP A 584 2.16 -29.80 1.25
N ASN A 585 2.87 -29.81 2.37
CA ASN A 585 2.31 -29.48 3.68
C ASN A 585 2.79 -28.14 4.25
N VAL A 586 3.86 -27.54 3.70
CA VAL A 586 4.52 -26.36 4.28
C VAL A 586 4.63 -25.23 3.27
N ASN A 587 3.99 -24.11 3.57
CA ASN A 587 4.23 -22.84 2.88
C ASN A 587 5.12 -21.93 3.74
N LEU A 588 5.94 -21.14 3.06
CA LEU A 588 6.88 -20.22 3.67
C LEU A 588 6.90 -18.90 2.90
N ALA A 589 6.92 -17.78 3.63
CA ALA A 589 7.40 -16.50 3.15
C ALA A 589 8.37 -15.95 4.18
N PHE A 590 9.65 -15.91 3.83
CA PHE A 590 10.73 -15.40 4.67
C PHE A 590 11.39 -14.22 3.98
N SER A 591 11.77 -13.24 4.77
CA SER A 591 12.54 -12.11 4.28
C SER A 591 13.43 -11.48 5.34
N TYR A 592 14.56 -10.98 4.88
CA TYR A 592 15.49 -10.18 5.66
C TYR A 592 16.00 -9.03 4.82
N ALA A 593 16.05 -7.83 5.38
CA ALA A 593 16.65 -6.66 4.76
C ALA A 593 17.58 -5.96 5.75
N GLN A 594 18.73 -5.52 5.25
CA GLN A 594 19.70 -4.70 5.99
C GLN A 594 20.22 -3.60 5.08
N PHE A 595 20.17 -2.35 5.56
CA PHE A 595 20.67 -1.21 4.79
C PHE A 595 21.18 -0.09 5.71
N SER A 596 21.87 0.87 5.13
CA SER A 596 22.28 2.11 5.81
C SER A 596 21.90 3.31 4.95
N ILE A 597 21.48 4.41 5.59
CA ILE A 597 21.16 5.67 4.92
C ILE A 597 22.12 6.74 5.41
N LYS A 598 22.69 7.48 4.47
CA LYS A 598 23.62 8.58 4.74
C LYS A 598 23.18 9.84 4.03
N ASP A 599 23.38 10.96 4.69
CA ASP A 599 23.37 12.27 4.06
C ASP A 599 24.78 12.53 3.50
N ILE A 600 24.94 12.36 2.18
CA ILE A 600 26.25 12.51 1.54
C ILE A 600 26.64 13.98 1.29
N LYS A 601 25.67 14.89 1.32
CA LYS A 601 25.89 16.33 1.16
C LYS A 601 26.30 17.01 2.46
N ASN A 602 25.60 16.70 3.56
CA ASN A 602 25.83 17.33 4.86
C ASN A 602 26.62 16.43 5.82
N GLY A 603 26.75 15.15 5.50
CA GLY A 603 27.46 14.13 6.29
C GLY A 603 26.59 13.51 7.39
N GLY A 604 26.93 12.28 7.77
CA GLY A 604 26.31 11.57 8.87
C GLY A 604 25.21 10.57 8.47
N GLU A 605 24.67 9.90 9.47
CA GLU A 605 23.51 9.00 9.31
C GLU A 605 22.24 9.83 9.10
N ALA A 606 21.38 9.37 8.20
CA ALA A 606 20.09 9.99 7.94
C ALA A 606 18.95 9.04 8.33
N ARG A 607 17.78 9.62 8.68
CA ARG A 607 16.54 8.87 8.97
C ARG A 607 16.70 7.75 9.99
N THR A 608 17.43 8.02 11.06
CA THR A 608 17.76 7.07 12.13
C THR A 608 16.53 6.56 12.91
N TYR A 609 15.37 7.15 12.68
CA TYR A 609 14.05 6.68 13.15
C TYR A 609 13.49 5.50 12.34
N ASN A 610 14.11 5.15 11.21
CA ASN A 610 13.78 3.93 10.46
C ASN A 610 14.70 2.79 10.86
N PRO A 611 14.17 1.57 11.01
CA PRO A 611 15.01 0.40 11.27
C PRO A 611 15.93 0.13 10.08
N ASN A 612 17.19 -0.14 10.38
CA ASN A 612 18.20 -0.51 9.37
C ASN A 612 18.17 -2.02 9.06
N GLN A 613 17.55 -2.81 9.93
CA GLN A 613 17.40 -4.24 9.77
C GLN A 613 15.97 -4.66 10.09
N THR A 614 15.39 -5.46 9.22
CA THR A 614 14.06 -6.06 9.40
C THR A 614 14.07 -7.52 8.99
N LEU A 615 13.30 -8.34 9.71
CA LEU A 615 13.06 -9.74 9.39
C LEU A 615 11.57 -10.03 9.49
N ASN A 616 11.02 -10.66 8.44
CA ASN A 616 9.66 -11.16 8.43
C ASN A 616 9.64 -12.63 8.06
N LEU A 617 8.80 -13.40 8.75
CA LEU A 617 8.56 -14.81 8.48
C LEU A 617 7.07 -15.06 8.60
N LEU A 618 6.48 -15.65 7.58
CA LEU A 618 5.15 -16.26 7.62
C LEU A 618 5.30 -17.73 7.20
N THR A 619 4.77 -18.64 7.98
CA THR A 619 4.80 -20.07 7.63
C THR A 619 3.51 -20.74 8.03
N THR A 620 3.05 -21.69 7.20
CA THR A 620 1.91 -22.54 7.53
C THR A 620 2.29 -24.01 7.35
N TYR A 621 1.67 -24.84 8.16
CA TYR A 621 1.82 -26.30 8.13
C TYR A 621 0.46 -26.99 8.18
N THR A 622 0.23 -27.90 7.26
CA THR A 622 -0.94 -28.80 7.21
C THR A 622 -0.49 -30.21 7.55
N PRO A 623 -0.75 -30.73 8.78
CA PRO A 623 -0.32 -32.07 9.18
C PRO A 623 -0.94 -33.14 8.31
N SER A 624 -0.15 -34.07 7.75
CA SER A 624 -0.66 -35.18 6.92
C SER A 624 -1.63 -36.10 7.65
N VAL A 625 -1.49 -36.20 8.99
CA VAL A 625 -2.39 -36.97 9.85
C VAL A 625 -3.72 -36.29 10.12
N LEU A 626 -3.80 -34.98 9.88
CA LEU A 626 -5.00 -34.16 10.06
C LEU A 626 -5.08 -33.09 8.95
N PRO A 627 -5.35 -33.51 7.70
CA PRO A 627 -5.23 -32.65 6.52
C PRO A 627 -6.24 -31.51 6.45
N LYS A 628 -7.25 -31.53 7.31
CA LYS A 628 -8.23 -30.44 7.46
C LYS A 628 -7.76 -29.32 8.40
N LEU A 629 -6.69 -29.55 9.15
CA LEU A 629 -6.10 -28.54 10.04
C LEU A 629 -4.90 -27.88 9.35
N LYS A 630 -4.89 -26.55 9.28
CA LYS A 630 -3.73 -25.75 8.93
C LYS A 630 -3.37 -24.90 10.14
N VAL A 631 -2.11 -24.91 10.54
CA VAL A 631 -1.57 -24.03 11.59
C VAL A 631 -0.47 -23.15 11.00
N GLY A 632 -0.25 -21.97 11.56
CA GLY A 632 0.79 -21.08 11.06
C GLY A 632 1.34 -20.17 12.13
N ALA A 633 2.53 -19.64 11.85
CA ALA A 633 3.21 -18.67 12.67
C ALA A 633 3.77 -17.53 11.81
N GLY A 634 3.71 -16.33 12.36
CA GLY A 634 4.33 -15.12 11.83
C GLY A 634 5.33 -14.57 12.83
N LEU A 635 6.46 -14.08 12.34
CA LEU A 635 7.46 -13.36 13.12
C LEU A 635 7.82 -12.08 12.37
N GLN A 636 7.71 -10.94 13.05
CA GLN A 636 8.19 -9.64 12.58
C GLN A 636 9.23 -9.15 13.58
N TRP A 637 10.44 -8.86 13.12
CA TRP A 637 11.50 -8.31 13.94
C TRP A 637 12.11 -7.09 13.26
N GLN A 638 12.46 -6.10 14.08
CA GLN A 638 13.25 -4.95 13.64
C GLN A 638 14.31 -4.59 14.66
N ASP A 639 15.39 -3.95 14.21
CA ASP A 639 16.43 -3.43 15.08
C ASP A 639 15.99 -2.15 15.82
N ALA A 640 16.87 -1.67 16.70
CA ALA A 640 16.65 -0.46 17.48
C ALA A 640 16.70 0.80 16.60
N VAL A 641 15.85 1.77 16.92
CA VAL A 641 15.79 3.06 16.24
C VAL A 641 15.89 4.22 17.21
N LYS A 642 16.33 5.37 16.72
CA LYS A 642 16.52 6.58 17.53
C LYS A 642 16.20 7.84 16.72
N LEU A 643 15.75 8.89 17.42
CA LEU A 643 15.57 10.21 16.85
C LEU A 643 16.15 11.25 17.81
N TYR A 644 17.09 12.06 17.34
CA TYR A 644 17.58 13.20 18.09
C TYR A 644 16.67 14.40 17.85
N ASP A 645 16.10 14.94 18.93
CA ASP A 645 15.31 16.16 18.96
C ASP A 645 16.22 17.33 19.34
N SER A 646 16.50 18.20 18.38
CA SER A 646 17.40 19.35 18.57
C SER A 646 16.81 20.43 19.48
N THR A 647 15.47 20.53 19.56
CA THR A 647 14.79 21.50 20.41
C THR A 647 14.86 21.12 21.87
N ALA A 648 14.59 19.84 22.17
CA ALA A 648 14.72 19.30 23.51
C ALA A 648 16.16 18.91 23.89
N ASN A 649 17.10 18.96 22.91
CA ASN A 649 18.48 18.47 23.05
C ASN A 649 18.56 17.08 23.65
N SER A 650 17.70 16.18 23.16
CA SER A 650 17.55 14.83 23.71
C SER A 650 17.27 13.79 22.62
N THR A 651 17.42 12.51 22.94
CA THR A 651 17.23 11.43 21.99
C THR A 651 16.09 10.52 22.45
N ILE A 652 15.09 10.36 21.57
CA ILE A 652 14.04 9.34 21.68
C ILE A 652 14.60 8.02 21.18
N LYS A 653 14.31 6.93 21.88
CA LYS A 653 14.80 5.60 21.54
C LYS A 653 13.68 4.57 21.59
N GLN A 654 13.73 3.62 20.69
CA GLN A 654 12.99 2.38 20.73
C GLN A 654 13.97 1.22 20.53
N ASP A 655 14.05 0.34 21.51
CA ASP A 655 14.89 -0.86 21.44
C ASP A 655 14.34 -1.82 20.37
N SER A 656 15.18 -2.72 19.90
CA SER A 656 14.77 -3.80 18.99
C SER A 656 13.64 -4.62 19.61
N TYR A 657 12.73 -5.08 18.76
CA TYR A 657 11.62 -5.91 19.22
C TYR A 657 11.22 -6.95 18.17
N ALA A 658 10.53 -7.98 18.65
CA ALA A 658 9.90 -9.00 17.84
C ALA A 658 8.42 -9.12 18.19
N LEU A 659 7.59 -9.29 17.17
CA LEU A 659 6.18 -9.62 17.29
C LEU A 659 5.95 -11.02 16.74
N VAL A 660 5.22 -11.83 17.49
CA VAL A 660 4.85 -13.19 17.07
C VAL A 660 3.35 -13.25 16.87
N ASN A 661 2.96 -13.77 15.71
CA ASN A 661 1.57 -14.00 15.33
C ASN A 661 1.34 -15.50 15.14
N LEU A 662 0.16 -15.98 15.46
CA LEU A 662 -0.24 -17.36 15.26
C LEU A 662 -1.56 -17.42 14.50
N MET A 663 -1.73 -18.48 13.72
CA MET A 663 -3.00 -18.78 13.08
C MET A 663 -3.31 -20.28 13.15
N ALA A 664 -4.61 -20.60 13.16
CA ALA A 664 -5.11 -21.93 12.95
C ALA A 664 -6.39 -21.87 12.12
N SER A 665 -6.53 -22.74 11.13
CA SER A 665 -7.78 -22.92 10.40
C SER A 665 -8.14 -24.41 10.30
N TYR A 666 -9.44 -24.71 10.38
CA TYR A 666 -9.95 -26.06 10.32
C TYR A 666 -11.11 -26.16 9.33
N GLU A 667 -10.96 -26.97 8.30
CA GLU A 667 -12.00 -27.27 7.32
C GLU A 667 -13.02 -28.26 7.92
N VAL A 668 -14.13 -27.73 8.44
CA VAL A 668 -15.22 -28.56 8.99
C VAL A 668 -15.76 -29.49 7.89
N ASN A 669 -16.03 -28.92 6.74
CA ASN A 669 -16.39 -29.58 5.49
C ASN A 669 -15.96 -28.75 4.29
N ASN A 670 -16.33 -29.15 3.06
CA ASN A 670 -15.94 -28.46 1.82
C ASN A 670 -16.47 -27.01 1.72
N HIS A 671 -17.45 -26.63 2.55
CA HIS A 671 -18.13 -25.34 2.51
C HIS A 671 -17.85 -24.46 3.72
N ILE A 672 -17.37 -25.00 4.83
CA ILE A 672 -17.21 -24.26 6.10
C ILE A 672 -15.79 -24.44 6.62
N THR A 673 -15.12 -23.32 6.86
CA THR A 673 -13.82 -23.27 7.52
C THR A 673 -13.92 -22.37 8.76
N LEU A 674 -13.41 -22.88 9.87
CA LEU A 674 -13.19 -22.09 11.09
C LEU A 674 -11.75 -21.59 11.10
N GLN A 675 -11.52 -20.33 11.44
CA GLN A 675 -10.19 -19.75 11.51
C GLN A 675 -10.04 -18.94 12.81
N ALA A 676 -8.85 -19.00 13.38
CA ALA A 676 -8.43 -18.16 14.49
C ALA A 676 -7.05 -17.54 14.17
N ASN A 677 -6.91 -16.25 14.43
CA ASN A 677 -5.67 -15.51 14.32
C ASN A 677 -5.38 -14.82 15.64
N GLY A 678 -4.12 -14.83 16.07
CA GLY A 678 -3.63 -14.08 17.22
C GLY A 678 -2.41 -13.27 16.83
N ASN A 679 -2.43 -11.96 17.09
CA ASN A 679 -1.34 -11.04 16.76
C ASN A 679 -0.67 -10.55 18.04
N ASN A 680 0.66 -10.33 17.98
CA ASN A 680 1.46 -9.90 19.12
C ASN A 680 1.17 -10.76 20.38
N ILE A 681 1.17 -12.08 20.24
CA ILE A 681 0.69 -13.02 21.26
C ILE A 681 1.46 -12.95 22.60
N PHE A 682 2.68 -12.38 22.60
CA PHE A 682 3.48 -12.16 23.80
C PHE A 682 3.28 -10.77 24.42
N ASP A 683 2.31 -10.02 23.92
CA ASP A 683 1.93 -8.68 24.38
C ASP A 683 3.10 -7.70 24.48
N LYS A 684 4.01 -7.71 23.51
CA LYS A 684 5.14 -6.79 23.47
C LYS A 684 4.63 -5.35 23.36
N LYS A 685 5.03 -4.47 24.30
CA LYS A 685 4.82 -3.02 24.20
C LYS A 685 5.97 -2.42 23.41
N TYR A 686 5.65 -1.62 22.38
CA TYR A 686 6.62 -0.99 21.50
C TYR A 686 6.05 0.32 20.94
N LEU A 687 6.92 1.29 20.64
CA LEU A 687 6.54 2.47 19.86
C LEU A 687 6.42 2.06 18.40
N TYR A 688 5.27 2.37 17.83
CA TYR A 688 4.99 1.98 16.45
C TYR A 688 5.75 2.87 15.46
N SER A 689 5.78 4.20 15.72
CA SER A 689 6.53 5.16 14.90
C SER A 689 6.74 6.47 15.67
N PHE A 690 7.78 7.24 15.32
CA PHE A 690 8.04 8.55 15.91
C PHE A 690 8.88 9.47 15.01
N PRO A 691 8.48 9.74 13.76
CA PRO A 691 9.31 10.48 12.80
C PRO A 691 9.56 11.94 13.21
N ASP A 692 8.66 12.55 13.98
CA ASP A 692 8.67 13.98 14.34
C ASP A 692 8.79 14.23 15.85
N GLY A 693 9.35 13.29 16.60
CA GLY A 693 9.44 13.43 18.06
C GLY A 693 8.13 13.13 18.80
N GLN A 694 7.09 12.80 18.07
CA GLN A 694 5.80 12.33 18.56
C GLN A 694 5.61 10.87 18.16
N GLY A 695 4.84 10.11 18.91
CA GLY A 695 4.59 8.71 18.60
C GLY A 695 3.46 8.11 19.40
N PHE A 696 3.11 6.87 19.07
CA PHE A 696 2.16 6.08 19.85
C PHE A 696 2.58 4.62 19.82
N TYR A 697 2.02 3.86 20.76
CA TYR A 697 2.34 2.44 20.90
C TYR A 697 1.56 1.60 19.91
N GLY A 698 2.14 0.49 19.50
CA GLY A 698 1.45 -0.54 18.75
C GLY A 698 0.42 -1.30 19.59
N PRO A 699 -0.53 -2.01 18.92
CA PRO A 699 -1.60 -2.73 19.60
C PRO A 699 -1.08 -3.82 20.55
N SER A 700 -1.84 -4.07 21.62
CA SER A 700 -1.63 -5.20 22.53
C SER A 700 -1.90 -6.53 21.82
N ALA A 701 -1.65 -7.64 22.52
CA ALA A 701 -2.09 -8.95 22.07
C ALA A 701 -3.57 -8.90 21.70
N ASN A 702 -3.89 -9.37 20.49
CA ASN A 702 -5.26 -9.36 19.98
C ASN A 702 -5.56 -10.62 19.18
N TYR A 703 -6.84 -10.96 19.14
CA TYR A 703 -7.30 -12.23 18.60
C TYR A 703 -8.53 -12.00 17.72
N THR A 704 -8.67 -12.82 16.68
CA THR A 704 -9.83 -12.84 15.80
C THR A 704 -10.23 -14.28 15.55
N VAL A 705 -11.52 -14.57 15.62
CA VAL A 705 -12.11 -15.83 15.17
C VAL A 705 -13.06 -15.59 14.02
N ALA A 706 -13.07 -16.48 13.04
CA ALA A 706 -13.87 -16.34 11.82
C ALA A 706 -14.53 -17.66 11.44
N VAL A 707 -15.72 -17.56 10.89
CA VAL A 707 -16.40 -18.63 10.14
C VAL A 707 -16.44 -18.20 8.69
N LYS A 708 -15.80 -18.96 7.82
CA LYS A 708 -15.76 -18.71 6.38
C LYS A 708 -16.63 -19.73 5.65
N PHE A 709 -17.34 -19.26 4.66
CA PHE A 709 -18.21 -20.06 3.80
C PHE A 709 -17.67 -20.04 2.37
N LYS A 710 -17.77 -21.17 1.69
CA LYS A 710 -17.37 -21.30 0.30
C LYS A 710 -18.31 -22.28 -0.42
N TYR A 711 -18.74 -21.85 -1.64
CA TYR A 711 -19.58 -22.67 -2.53
C TYR A 711 -18.94 -22.73 -3.92
#